data_6c53a04ea3c0f7ce3e5b4421b3775ae1
#
_entry.id   6c53a04ea3c0f7ce3e5b4421b3775ae1
#
_cell.length_a   1.000
_cell.length_b   1.000
_cell.length_c   1.000
_cell.angle_alpha   90.00
_cell.angle_beta   90.00
_cell.angle_gamma   90.00
#
_symmetry.space_group_name_H-M   'P 1'
#
loop_
_entity.id
_entity.type
_entity.pdbx_description
1 polymer ?
#
loop_
_entity_poly.entity_id
_entity_poly.type
_entity_poly.pdbx_seq_one_letter_code
_entity_poly.pdbx_strand_id
1 'polypeptide(L)'
;MSNFSYLSTRPEYSLFANSAIEAEKVFSTSPAMCAVGCRKALELAVKWVYAADKTITMPYKDNLQSLLHEPSFRFAVDRNVWSVLPSIVKAGNLAVHTGHSVSAADAVFSLRGLFDFIQWVDYCYGTDYVERSFDETAIPGEKVALDEKKIREQESLLTQKDAELEALRKQVESLSAAYTASKQQNQQSRSFTAADLTEAETRRKIIDIDLKAMGWKFTGPDADVRTEYEVDNMNGVLGQKGYADYVLMGKDGLPLAVIEAKRSTKDPNIGRKQAQLYADCLEQKFGRRPMLFTTNGYTTYFWDEQSGPQRAVSGVFCKDDLQKLMNRRTEKKPLDTIEIDDKITDRYYQKNAIRAVCAHITQGFRRNLLVMATGTGKTRTASSLTDVLSRGGHVTNVLFLADRTALVKQAKDDFKKYLPDQSLCNLCSSKDDKAARIVFSTYPTMLNAIDNAKTKDGVPLFSPAHFDLIIVDESHRSIFKKYRAIFDYFDAVLVGLTATPKTDVDRNTYDFFEMEHGIPTYAYDYDTAVYTDHVLVPYYNYEVKTKFTEEGIHYDQLSPEDKARYEDDFAEDDTLPTFIPSEKLNKFIFNANTVDTVLQDLMERGIQTAGDDRIGKTIIFAQNKRHAEFIRERFGKLYPQLETQYPGFIQRVVCDDAYAQSIIDDFKQPDKPPFIAVSVDMMDTGIDVPECANLVFLQKSTQQNEVLADDRPWCAALPIPCLRGCHRRRVYGQTAVSDLRLLRQL
;
A
#
# COMPACT_ATOMS: atom_id res chain seq x y z
N MET A 1 37.70 3.08 26.11
CA MET A 1 37.19 3.79 24.92
C MET A 1 35.76 3.32 24.71
N SER A 2 34.84 4.20 24.30
CA SER A 2 33.44 3.80 24.06
C SER A 2 33.33 2.93 22.82
N ASN A 3 32.28 2.13 22.73
CA ASN A 3 32.09 1.16 21.64
C ASN A 3 32.11 1.80 20.25
N PHE A 4 31.55 3.01 20.11
CA PHE A 4 31.45 3.70 18.83
C PHE A 4 32.57 4.72 18.58
N SER A 5 33.55 4.89 19.51
CA SER A 5 34.60 5.92 19.39
C SER A 5 35.47 5.78 18.12
N TYR A 6 35.65 4.57 17.60
CA TYR A 6 36.42 4.30 16.39
C TYR A 6 35.79 4.94 15.13
N LEU A 7 34.48 5.19 15.12
CA LEU A 7 33.80 5.82 13.99
C LEU A 7 34.26 7.28 13.74
N SER A 8 34.79 7.95 14.77
CA SER A 8 35.30 9.33 14.62
C SER A 8 36.49 9.43 13.67
N THR A 9 37.20 8.33 13.44
CA THR A 9 38.37 8.27 12.53
C THR A 9 38.00 7.74 11.14
N ARG A 10 36.73 7.51 10.86
CA ARG A 10 36.20 6.92 9.63
C ARG A 10 35.33 7.92 8.86
N PRO A 11 35.94 8.73 7.95
CA PRO A 11 35.21 9.74 7.19
C PRO A 11 34.10 9.17 6.31
N GLU A 12 34.24 7.93 5.83
CA GLU A 12 33.22 7.22 5.05
C GLU A 12 31.90 7.02 5.77
N TYR A 13 31.90 7.01 7.11
CA TYR A 13 30.72 6.83 7.96
C TYR A 13 30.23 8.12 8.62
N SER A 14 30.72 9.29 8.17
CA SER A 14 30.37 10.60 8.72
C SER A 14 28.86 10.85 8.80
N LEU A 15 28.06 10.23 7.91
CA LEU A 15 26.60 10.35 7.87
C LEU A 15 25.94 9.88 9.17
N PHE A 16 26.42 8.81 9.79
CA PHE A 16 25.80 8.21 10.99
C PHE A 16 26.70 8.14 12.22
N ALA A 17 28.01 8.31 12.05
CA ALA A 17 29.01 8.14 13.12
C ALA A 17 28.70 9.00 14.36
N ASN A 18 28.46 10.29 14.17
CA ASN A 18 28.18 11.21 15.30
C ASN A 18 26.90 10.80 16.04
N SER A 19 25.86 10.41 15.33
CA SER A 19 24.58 9.98 15.94
C SER A 19 24.75 8.70 16.78
N ALA A 20 25.58 7.76 16.35
CA ALA A 20 25.87 6.54 17.09
C ALA A 20 26.69 6.84 18.36
N ILE A 21 27.72 7.68 18.27
CA ILE A 21 28.55 8.09 19.41
C ILE A 21 27.72 8.86 20.47
N GLU A 22 26.85 9.77 20.02
CA GLU A 22 25.98 10.54 20.92
C GLU A 22 24.92 9.66 21.59
N ALA A 23 24.34 8.67 20.87
CA ALA A 23 23.41 7.73 21.45
C ALA A 23 24.02 6.94 22.63
N GLU A 24 25.29 6.53 22.52
CA GLU A 24 26.00 5.84 23.60
C GLU A 24 26.26 6.76 24.79
N LYS A 25 26.70 8.01 24.56
CA LYS A 25 27.01 8.99 25.61
C LYS A 25 25.82 9.33 26.51
N VAL A 26 24.60 9.39 25.95
CA VAL A 26 23.40 9.77 26.72
C VAL A 26 22.81 8.63 27.53
N PHE A 27 23.31 7.41 27.40
CA PHE A 27 22.77 6.20 28.04
C PHE A 27 22.64 6.36 29.55
N SER A 28 23.72 6.78 30.24
CA SER A 28 23.76 6.93 31.72
C SER A 28 22.86 8.05 32.26
N THR A 29 22.50 9.00 31.40
CA THR A 29 21.59 10.09 31.73
C THR A 29 20.13 9.71 31.51
N SER A 30 19.83 9.09 30.36
CA SER A 30 18.48 8.69 29.99
C SER A 30 18.49 7.51 29.03
N PRO A 31 18.13 6.30 29.49
CA PRO A 31 17.96 5.14 28.61
C PRO A 31 16.97 5.39 27.47
N ALA A 32 15.91 6.18 27.72
CA ALA A 32 14.93 6.52 26.71
C ALA A 32 15.55 7.36 25.57
N MET A 33 16.33 8.38 25.91
CA MET A 33 17.04 9.21 24.92
C MET A 33 18.10 8.40 24.16
N CYS A 34 18.76 7.47 24.83
CA CYS A 34 19.68 6.54 24.16
C CYS A 34 18.94 5.69 23.09
N ALA A 35 17.78 5.14 23.41
CA ALA A 35 16.98 4.35 22.45
C ALA A 35 16.53 5.20 21.23
N VAL A 36 16.14 6.46 21.46
CA VAL A 36 15.82 7.42 20.38
C VAL A 36 17.04 7.69 19.51
N GLY A 37 18.21 7.91 20.13
CA GLY A 37 19.48 8.11 19.44
C GLY A 37 19.89 6.91 18.60
N CYS A 38 19.75 5.70 19.15
CA CYS A 38 19.99 4.44 18.41
C CYS A 38 19.11 4.31 17.19
N ARG A 39 17.81 4.58 17.30
CA ARG A 39 16.87 4.56 16.16
C ARG A 39 17.32 5.54 15.08
N LYS A 40 17.71 6.76 15.45
CA LYS A 40 18.18 7.76 14.51
C LYS A 40 19.47 7.36 13.83
N ALA A 41 20.45 6.89 14.57
CA ALA A 41 21.73 6.41 14.03
C ALA A 41 21.51 5.23 13.09
N LEU A 42 20.60 4.30 13.42
CA LEU A 42 20.19 3.19 12.56
C LEU A 42 19.58 3.70 11.26
N GLU A 43 18.67 4.67 11.30
CA GLU A 43 18.05 5.24 10.09
C GLU A 43 19.12 5.80 9.14
N LEU A 44 20.06 6.56 9.66
CA LEU A 44 21.15 7.14 8.87
C LEU A 44 22.08 6.06 8.30
N ALA A 45 22.42 5.04 9.09
CA ALA A 45 23.26 3.93 8.65
C ALA A 45 22.57 3.07 7.58
N VAL A 46 21.26 2.81 7.70
CA VAL A 46 20.48 2.12 6.67
C VAL A 46 20.42 2.94 5.38
N LYS A 47 20.14 4.23 5.46
CA LYS A 47 20.15 5.14 4.29
C LYS A 47 21.53 5.20 3.62
N TRP A 48 22.60 5.12 4.40
CA TRP A 48 23.96 4.99 3.90
C TRP A 48 24.14 3.72 3.07
N VAL A 49 23.67 2.57 3.57
CA VAL A 49 23.75 1.28 2.86
C VAL A 49 22.99 1.34 1.52
N TYR A 50 21.81 1.93 1.49
CA TYR A 50 21.05 2.14 0.25
C TYR A 50 21.76 3.05 -0.77
N ALA A 51 22.48 4.06 -0.30
CA ALA A 51 23.29 4.91 -1.16
C ALA A 51 24.55 4.18 -1.68
N ALA A 52 25.15 3.30 -0.86
CA ALA A 52 26.39 2.61 -1.17
C ALA A 52 26.22 1.36 -2.05
N ASP A 53 25.10 0.66 -1.97
CA ASP A 53 24.90 -0.64 -2.62
C ASP A 53 23.82 -0.60 -3.70
N LYS A 54 24.24 -0.63 -4.98
CA LYS A 54 23.34 -0.64 -6.15
C LYS A 54 22.49 -1.91 -6.29
N THR A 55 22.82 -2.99 -5.59
CA THR A 55 22.06 -4.24 -5.63
C THR A 55 20.81 -4.18 -4.77
N ILE A 56 20.70 -3.17 -3.91
CA ILE A 56 19.57 -2.97 -3.01
C ILE A 56 18.57 -2.01 -3.66
N THR A 57 17.34 -2.47 -3.85
CA THR A 57 16.27 -1.70 -4.49
C THR A 57 15.67 -0.70 -3.49
N MET A 58 15.61 0.59 -3.87
CA MET A 58 14.97 1.60 -3.03
C MET A 58 13.46 1.37 -2.98
N PRO A 59 12.83 1.26 -1.80
CA PRO A 59 11.38 1.19 -1.68
C PRO A 59 10.72 2.53 -2.03
N TYR A 60 9.43 2.51 -2.24
CA TYR A 60 8.66 3.73 -2.57
C TYR A 60 8.76 4.85 -1.51
N LYS A 61 8.86 4.47 -0.25
CA LYS A 61 9.10 5.40 0.86
C LYS A 61 10.47 5.13 1.46
N ASP A 62 11.21 6.20 1.72
CA ASP A 62 12.52 6.15 2.36
C ASP A 62 12.48 6.24 3.90
N ASN A 63 11.32 5.91 4.51
CA ASN A 63 11.23 5.79 5.96
C ASN A 63 11.91 4.50 6.44
N LEU A 64 12.41 4.52 7.67
CA LEU A 64 13.20 3.42 8.22
C LEU A 64 12.47 2.07 8.19
N GLN A 65 11.17 2.04 8.46
CA GLN A 65 10.35 0.82 8.43
C GLN A 65 10.33 0.20 7.03
N SER A 66 10.03 1.01 6.00
CA SER A 66 10.00 0.53 4.61
C SER A 66 11.38 0.06 4.14
N LEU A 67 12.44 0.77 4.52
CA LEU A 67 13.82 0.41 4.20
C LEU A 67 14.21 -0.94 4.82
N LEU A 68 13.89 -1.19 6.09
CA LEU A 68 14.23 -2.43 6.78
C LEU A 68 13.49 -3.65 6.22
N HIS A 69 12.26 -3.48 5.75
CA HIS A 69 11.43 -4.57 5.25
C HIS A 69 11.53 -4.81 3.75
N GLU A 70 12.29 -3.98 3.02
CA GLU A 70 12.55 -4.22 1.60
C GLU A 70 13.27 -5.56 1.40
N PRO A 71 12.74 -6.48 0.58
CA PRO A 71 13.32 -7.81 0.41
C PRO A 71 14.79 -7.82 0.02
N SER A 72 15.21 -6.93 -0.88
CA SER A 72 16.61 -6.83 -1.31
C SER A 72 17.56 -6.45 -0.17
N PHE A 73 17.14 -5.53 0.72
CA PHE A 73 17.88 -5.18 1.92
C PHE A 73 17.90 -6.33 2.92
N ARG A 74 16.76 -6.94 3.20
CA ARG A 74 16.62 -8.06 4.14
C ARG A 74 17.50 -9.25 3.76
N PHE A 75 17.63 -9.56 2.47
CA PHE A 75 18.51 -10.62 1.98
C PHE A 75 19.99 -10.24 1.96
N ALA A 76 20.29 -8.93 1.84
CA ALA A 76 21.67 -8.45 1.81
C ALA A 76 22.32 -8.44 3.19
N VAL A 77 21.54 -8.17 4.26
CA VAL A 77 22.01 -8.09 5.64
C VAL A 77 22.08 -9.50 6.26
N ASP A 78 23.10 -9.76 7.09
CA ASP A 78 23.15 -10.99 7.87
C ASP A 78 21.85 -11.19 8.66
N ARG A 79 21.36 -12.44 8.68
CA ARG A 79 20.06 -12.77 9.26
C ARG A 79 19.96 -12.38 10.74
N ASN A 80 21.03 -12.65 11.52
CA ASN A 80 21.01 -12.36 12.95
C ASN A 80 21.08 -10.86 13.21
N VAL A 81 21.88 -10.13 12.43
CA VAL A 81 21.96 -8.67 12.49
C VAL A 81 20.62 -8.04 12.12
N TRP A 82 20.07 -8.38 10.96
CA TRP A 82 18.79 -7.81 10.49
C TRP A 82 17.67 -8.00 11.52
N SER A 83 17.69 -9.11 12.16
CA SER A 83 16.68 -9.59 13.09
C SER A 83 16.50 -8.67 14.31
N VAL A 84 17.54 -7.95 14.73
CA VAL A 84 17.51 -7.03 15.88
C VAL A 84 17.02 -5.64 15.48
N LEU A 85 17.17 -5.24 14.21
CA LEU A 85 16.90 -3.87 13.75
C LEU A 85 15.45 -3.39 13.99
N PRO A 86 14.40 -4.18 13.74
CA PRO A 86 13.03 -3.78 14.06
C PRO A 86 12.81 -3.49 15.55
N SER A 87 13.51 -4.18 16.44
CA SER A 87 13.41 -3.96 17.89
C SER A 87 14.03 -2.63 18.31
N ILE A 88 15.11 -2.18 17.68
CA ILE A 88 15.70 -0.85 17.88
C ILE A 88 14.68 0.24 17.51
N VAL A 89 13.99 0.05 16.36
CA VAL A 89 12.93 0.99 15.91
C VAL A 89 11.80 1.05 16.93
N LYS A 90 11.33 -0.11 17.39
CA LYS A 90 10.23 -0.20 18.38
C LYS A 90 10.63 0.42 19.73
N ALA A 91 11.83 0.14 20.24
CA ALA A 91 12.35 0.71 21.46
C ALA A 91 12.45 2.26 21.36
N GLY A 92 12.99 2.78 20.26
CA GLY A 92 13.04 4.22 20.00
C GLY A 92 11.65 4.86 19.90
N ASN A 93 10.68 4.18 19.30
CA ASN A 93 9.29 4.65 19.23
C ASN A 93 8.63 4.67 20.60
N LEU A 94 8.81 3.65 21.43
CA LEU A 94 8.30 3.60 22.80
C LEU A 94 8.85 4.74 23.66
N ALA A 95 10.12 5.08 23.47
CA ALA A 95 10.79 6.14 24.21
C ALA A 95 10.22 7.56 23.96
N VAL A 96 9.60 7.78 22.79
CA VAL A 96 8.99 9.09 22.42
C VAL A 96 7.61 9.26 23.06
N HIS A 97 6.92 8.19 23.43
CA HIS A 97 5.56 8.24 23.96
C HIS A 97 5.55 8.25 25.50
N THR A 98 4.92 9.24 26.09
CA THR A 98 4.76 9.43 27.55
C THR A 98 3.84 8.39 28.16
N GLY A 99 4.34 7.27 28.56
CA GLY A 99 3.56 6.19 29.21
C GLY A 99 4.27 4.86 29.28
N HIS A 100 5.29 4.67 28.46
CA HIS A 100 6.10 3.46 28.47
C HIS A 100 7.55 3.79 28.78
N SER A 101 8.07 3.27 29.90
CA SER A 101 9.49 3.44 30.27
C SER A 101 10.34 2.45 29.47
N VAL A 102 11.29 2.94 28.71
CA VAL A 102 12.39 2.13 28.17
C VAL A 102 13.37 1.85 29.30
N SER A 103 13.61 0.58 29.60
CA SER A 103 14.55 0.19 30.65
C SER A 103 16.01 0.39 30.20
N ALA A 104 16.95 0.44 31.15
CA ALA A 104 18.37 0.45 30.84
C ALA A 104 18.79 -0.78 30.01
N ALA A 105 18.20 -1.94 30.28
CA ALA A 105 18.45 -3.17 29.52
C ALA A 105 17.99 -3.06 28.04
N ASP A 106 16.82 -2.41 27.78
CA ASP A 106 16.32 -2.19 26.42
C ASP A 106 17.22 -1.21 25.64
N ALA A 107 17.76 -0.20 26.33
CA ALA A 107 18.69 0.76 25.73
C ALA A 107 20.06 0.12 25.42
N VAL A 108 20.61 -0.73 26.32
CA VAL A 108 21.85 -1.49 26.07
C VAL A 108 21.64 -2.44 24.87
N PHE A 109 20.51 -3.10 24.80
CA PHE A 109 20.17 -3.97 23.67
C PHE A 109 20.11 -3.19 22.34
N SER A 110 19.54 -1.99 22.35
CA SER A 110 19.49 -1.13 21.17
C SER A 110 20.89 -0.67 20.75
N LEU A 111 21.78 -0.34 21.71
CA LEU A 111 23.19 -0.01 21.44
C LEU A 111 23.94 -1.20 20.83
N ARG A 112 23.78 -2.41 21.41
CA ARG A 112 24.42 -3.62 20.89
C ARG A 112 23.95 -3.93 19.46
N GLY A 113 22.65 -3.91 19.21
CA GLY A 113 22.12 -4.18 17.87
C GLY A 113 22.54 -3.14 16.84
N LEU A 114 22.62 -1.87 17.21
CA LEU A 114 23.18 -0.82 16.36
C LEU A 114 24.66 -1.06 16.08
N PHE A 115 25.44 -1.45 17.11
CA PHE A 115 26.85 -1.77 16.97
C PHE A 115 27.07 -2.94 16.01
N ASP A 116 26.33 -4.04 16.18
CA ASP A 116 26.42 -5.22 15.32
C ASP A 116 26.07 -4.88 13.87
N PHE A 117 25.06 -4.03 13.64
CA PHE A 117 24.73 -3.56 12.31
C PHE A 117 25.85 -2.71 11.69
N ILE A 118 26.42 -1.77 12.44
CA ILE A 118 27.54 -0.95 11.98
C ILE A 118 28.78 -1.78 11.73
N GLN A 119 29.06 -2.79 12.55
CA GLN A 119 30.15 -3.76 12.31
C GLN A 119 29.90 -4.56 11.01
N TRP A 120 28.65 -4.96 10.74
CA TRP A 120 28.29 -5.59 9.48
C TRP A 120 28.48 -4.65 8.28
N VAL A 121 28.15 -3.36 8.41
CA VAL A 121 28.42 -2.35 7.39
C VAL A 121 29.93 -2.22 7.14
N ASP A 122 30.76 -2.14 8.20
CA ASP A 122 32.22 -2.07 8.08
C ASP A 122 32.81 -3.36 7.48
N TYR A 123 32.28 -4.53 7.82
CA TYR A 123 32.64 -5.83 7.22
C TYR A 123 32.38 -5.86 5.73
N CYS A 124 31.23 -5.37 5.28
CA CYS A 124 30.83 -5.39 3.87
C CYS A 124 31.55 -4.33 3.04
N TYR A 125 31.62 -3.11 3.54
CA TYR A 125 31.97 -1.94 2.72
C TYR A 125 33.23 -1.18 3.19
N GLY A 126 33.68 -1.41 4.41
CA GLY A 126 34.86 -0.70 4.96
C GLY A 126 36.17 -1.09 4.26
N THR A 127 37.13 -0.19 4.21
CA THR A 127 38.47 -0.44 3.67
C THR A 127 39.35 -1.22 4.67
N ASP A 128 39.30 -0.82 5.96
CA ASP A 128 40.16 -1.33 7.03
C ASP A 128 39.32 -1.99 8.14
N TYR A 129 38.60 -3.03 7.77
CA TYR A 129 37.73 -3.75 8.71
C TYR A 129 38.55 -4.42 9.82
N VAL A 130 38.13 -4.18 11.05
CA VAL A 130 38.60 -4.89 12.24
C VAL A 130 37.38 -5.43 12.97
N GLU A 131 37.33 -6.75 13.17
CA GLU A 131 36.25 -7.35 13.96
C GLU A 131 36.33 -6.89 15.41
N ARG A 132 35.22 -6.35 15.93
CA ARG A 132 35.08 -5.84 17.31
C ARG A 132 33.84 -6.45 17.93
N SER A 133 33.89 -6.69 19.24
CA SER A 133 32.73 -7.09 20.03
C SER A 133 32.21 -5.92 20.87
N PHE A 134 30.91 -5.87 21.07
CA PHE A 134 30.30 -4.88 21.96
C PHE A 134 30.65 -5.15 23.42
N ASP A 135 31.12 -4.15 24.14
CA ASP A 135 31.47 -4.21 25.55
C ASP A 135 30.54 -3.31 26.37
N GLU A 136 29.68 -3.92 27.17
CA GLU A 136 28.74 -3.18 28.04
C GLU A 136 29.48 -2.32 29.08
N THR A 137 30.67 -2.71 29.49
CA THR A 137 31.47 -1.96 30.47
C THR A 137 32.14 -0.70 29.90
N ALA A 138 32.23 -0.66 28.56
CA ALA A 138 32.79 0.49 27.83
C ALA A 138 31.76 1.65 27.65
N ILE A 139 30.50 1.44 28.01
CA ILE A 139 29.46 2.48 27.93
C ILE A 139 29.82 3.58 28.96
N PRO A 140 29.88 4.90 28.56
CA PRO A 140 30.24 5.97 29.46
C PRO A 140 29.30 6.08 30.67
N GLY A 141 29.85 6.06 31.88
CA GLY A 141 29.10 6.17 33.14
C GLY A 141 28.80 7.62 33.58
N GLU A 142 29.39 8.62 32.94
CA GLU A 142 29.20 10.02 33.28
C GLU A 142 27.79 10.53 32.88
N LYS A 143 27.11 11.18 33.84
CA LYS A 143 25.83 11.83 33.56
C LYS A 143 26.07 13.16 32.86
N VAL A 144 25.66 13.26 31.62
CA VAL A 144 25.67 14.54 30.88
C VAL A 144 24.44 15.35 31.29
N ALA A 145 24.64 16.60 31.71
CA ALA A 145 23.54 17.50 32.06
C ALA A 145 22.69 17.75 30.78
N LEU A 146 21.47 17.22 30.79
CA LEU A 146 20.50 17.45 29.72
C LEU A 146 19.73 18.74 30.01
N ASP A 147 19.93 19.76 29.17
CA ASP A 147 19.10 20.95 29.14
C ASP A 147 17.93 20.69 28.16
N GLU A 148 16.68 20.69 28.68
CA GLU A 148 15.48 20.48 27.87
C GLU A 148 15.38 21.46 26.68
N LYS A 149 16.00 22.63 26.83
CA LYS A 149 16.10 23.62 25.76
C LYS A 149 17.01 23.17 24.62
N LYS A 150 18.09 22.45 24.91
CA LYS A 150 18.99 21.85 23.93
C LYS A 150 18.36 20.70 23.18
N ILE A 151 17.42 19.97 23.79
CA ILE A 151 16.69 18.87 23.12
C ILE A 151 15.78 19.45 22.05
N ARG A 152 15.03 20.50 22.33
CA ARG A 152 14.18 21.21 21.36
C ARG A 152 14.99 21.96 20.29
N GLU A 153 16.14 22.51 20.66
CA GLU A 153 17.08 23.12 19.72
C GLU A 153 17.73 22.06 18.81
N GLN A 154 18.02 20.86 19.30
CA GLN A 154 18.48 19.75 18.48
C GLN A 154 17.43 19.23 17.52
N GLU A 155 16.15 19.22 17.87
CA GLU A 155 15.06 18.92 16.94
C GLU A 155 14.93 19.98 15.83
N SER A 156 15.11 21.26 16.16
CA SER A 156 15.07 22.33 15.15
C SER A 156 16.34 22.43 14.29
N LEU A 157 17.49 22.09 14.85
CA LEU A 157 18.77 21.94 14.12
C LEU A 157 18.77 20.73 13.16
N LEU A 158 17.90 19.75 13.38
CA LEU A 158 17.72 18.59 12.50
C LEU A 158 17.18 18.98 11.13
N THR A 159 16.26 19.93 11.11
CA THR A 159 15.69 20.46 9.85
C THR A 159 16.71 21.28 9.03
N GLN A 160 17.70 21.90 9.69
CA GLN A 160 18.79 22.64 9.03
C GLN A 160 19.91 21.72 8.51
N LYS A 161 20.08 20.53 9.11
CA LYS A 161 21.10 19.54 8.70
C LYS A 161 20.66 18.65 7.52
N ASP A 162 19.41 18.70 7.09
CA ASP A 162 18.93 17.88 5.97
C ASP A 162 19.70 18.15 4.66
N ALA A 163 20.14 19.38 4.43
CA ALA A 163 20.95 19.72 3.27
C ALA A 163 22.38 19.14 3.32
N GLU A 164 23.01 19.12 4.52
CA GLU A 164 24.33 18.52 4.72
C GLU A 164 24.27 16.99 4.60
N LEU A 165 23.22 16.37 5.17
CA LEU A 165 22.97 14.94 5.07
C LEU A 165 22.71 14.51 3.63
N GLU A 166 21.99 15.31 2.84
CA GLU A 166 21.76 15.04 1.43
C GLU A 166 23.03 15.19 0.59
N ALA A 167 23.90 16.14 0.93
CA ALA A 167 25.21 16.28 0.26
C ALA A 167 26.11 15.06 0.55
N LEU A 168 26.18 14.61 1.81
CA LEU A 168 26.93 13.41 2.19
C LEU A 168 26.36 12.14 1.52
N ARG A 169 25.04 12.03 1.41
CA ARG A 169 24.38 10.92 0.69
C ARG A 169 24.77 10.89 -0.78
N LYS A 170 24.76 12.04 -1.47
CA LYS A 170 25.19 12.14 -2.88
C LYS A 170 26.66 11.76 -3.06
N GLN A 171 27.51 12.11 -2.09
CA GLN A 171 28.92 11.71 -2.11
C GLN A 171 29.07 10.17 -2.03
N VAL A 172 28.34 9.51 -1.10
CA VAL A 172 28.33 8.04 -1.00
C VAL A 172 27.76 7.41 -2.27
N GLU A 173 26.69 7.97 -2.82
CA GLU A 173 26.08 7.48 -4.05
C GLU A 173 27.03 7.56 -5.26
N SER A 174 27.88 8.59 -5.33
CA SER A 174 28.90 8.70 -6.39
C SER A 174 29.95 7.58 -6.35
N LEU A 175 30.19 6.99 -5.17
CA LEU A 175 31.13 5.88 -4.93
C LEU A 175 30.46 4.51 -4.90
N SER A 176 29.16 4.44 -5.14
CA SER A 176 28.35 3.21 -4.96
C SER A 176 28.82 2.04 -5.83
N ALA A 177 29.33 2.29 -7.04
CA ALA A 177 29.88 1.24 -7.89
C ALA A 177 31.11 0.57 -7.25
N ALA A 178 31.98 1.35 -6.61
CA ALA A 178 33.16 0.86 -5.91
C ALA A 178 32.76 0.08 -4.65
N TYR A 179 31.84 0.59 -3.85
CA TYR A 179 31.33 -0.09 -2.65
C TYR A 179 30.66 -1.43 -2.99
N THR A 180 29.81 -1.45 -4.03
CA THR A 180 29.15 -2.69 -4.48
C THR A 180 30.15 -3.74 -4.96
N ALA A 181 31.18 -3.34 -5.70
CA ALA A 181 32.25 -4.26 -6.15
C ALA A 181 33.07 -4.78 -4.96
N SER A 182 33.43 -3.90 -4.00
CA SER A 182 34.23 -4.26 -2.82
C SER A 182 33.49 -5.24 -1.90
N LYS A 183 32.15 -5.17 -1.80
CA LYS A 183 31.33 -6.03 -0.96
C LYS A 183 31.59 -7.53 -1.21
N GLN A 184 31.53 -7.96 -2.47
CA GLN A 184 31.73 -9.37 -2.81
C GLN A 184 33.13 -9.86 -2.43
N GLN A 185 34.15 -9.06 -2.69
CA GLN A 185 35.53 -9.37 -2.35
C GLN A 185 35.73 -9.41 -0.84
N ASN A 186 35.18 -8.46 -0.10
CA ASN A 186 35.26 -8.37 1.35
C ASN A 186 34.59 -9.58 2.02
N GLN A 187 33.38 -9.94 1.58
CA GLN A 187 32.67 -11.11 2.11
C GLN A 187 33.38 -12.44 1.86
N GLN A 188 34.20 -12.56 0.81
CA GLN A 188 35.02 -13.74 0.53
C GLN A 188 36.30 -13.81 1.36
N SER A 189 36.86 -12.65 1.73
CA SER A 189 38.17 -12.54 2.37
C SER A 189 38.14 -12.32 3.88
N ARG A 190 36.97 -11.98 4.44
CA ARG A 190 36.81 -11.60 5.85
C ARG A 190 35.88 -12.56 6.58
N SER A 191 36.00 -12.63 7.91
CA SER A 191 35.03 -13.28 8.79
C SER A 191 34.15 -12.24 9.48
N PHE A 192 32.89 -12.59 9.69
CA PHE A 192 31.93 -11.83 10.49
C PHE A 192 31.05 -12.81 11.25
N THR A 193 30.97 -12.65 12.57
CA THR A 193 30.14 -13.47 13.44
C THR A 193 29.12 -12.59 14.15
N ALA A 194 27.87 -12.68 13.75
CA ALA A 194 26.79 -12.01 14.45
C ALA A 194 26.50 -12.69 15.79
N ALA A 195 26.15 -11.91 16.80
CA ALA A 195 25.76 -12.43 18.10
C ALA A 195 24.49 -13.29 18.00
N ASP A 196 24.53 -14.52 18.52
CA ASP A 196 23.35 -15.40 18.64
C ASP A 196 22.69 -15.15 20.00
N LEU A 197 21.43 -14.69 19.97
CA LEU A 197 20.65 -14.45 21.19
C LEU A 197 20.17 -15.77 21.79
N THR A 198 20.38 -15.94 23.08
CA THR A 198 19.79 -17.05 23.82
C THR A 198 18.25 -16.93 23.85
N GLU A 199 17.54 -18.00 24.20
CA GLU A 199 16.09 -17.99 24.31
C GLU A 199 15.59 -16.97 25.35
N ALA A 200 16.26 -16.86 26.48
CA ALA A 200 15.96 -15.88 27.51
C ALA A 200 16.19 -14.42 27.05
N GLU A 201 17.26 -14.19 26.27
CA GLU A 201 17.51 -12.89 25.66
C GLU A 201 16.49 -12.57 24.56
N THR A 202 16.11 -13.52 23.73
CA THR A 202 15.06 -13.37 22.72
C THR A 202 13.74 -12.98 23.39
N ARG A 203 13.37 -13.64 24.48
CA ARG A 203 12.15 -13.28 25.24
C ARG A 203 12.24 -11.85 25.76
N ARG A 204 13.23 -11.53 26.59
CA ARG A 204 13.34 -10.22 27.26
C ARG A 204 13.56 -9.07 26.29
N LYS A 205 14.35 -9.26 25.25
CA LYS A 205 14.86 -8.17 24.40
C LYS A 205 14.03 -7.92 23.13
N ILE A 206 13.26 -8.92 22.70
CA ILE A 206 12.46 -8.80 21.47
C ILE A 206 10.97 -8.95 21.78
N ILE A 207 10.57 -10.08 22.36
CA ILE A 207 9.15 -10.40 22.56
C ILE A 207 8.51 -9.46 23.59
N ASP A 208 9.19 -9.13 24.68
CA ASP A 208 8.70 -8.18 25.68
C ASP A 208 8.47 -6.78 25.07
N ILE A 209 9.39 -6.34 24.22
CA ILE A 209 9.26 -5.04 23.51
C ILE A 209 8.06 -5.07 22.58
N ASP A 210 7.87 -6.16 21.85
CA ASP A 210 6.74 -6.32 20.94
C ASP A 210 5.40 -6.31 21.68
N LEU A 211 5.31 -7.04 22.79
CA LEU A 211 4.12 -7.05 23.64
C LEU A 211 3.82 -5.66 24.23
N LYS A 212 4.83 -4.96 24.76
CA LYS A 212 4.69 -3.58 25.26
C LYS A 212 4.23 -2.64 24.14
N ALA A 213 4.77 -2.77 22.93
CA ALA A 213 4.37 -1.96 21.77
C ALA A 213 2.91 -2.20 21.37
N MET A 214 2.36 -3.39 21.63
CA MET A 214 0.95 -3.74 21.41
C MET A 214 0.06 -3.40 22.63
N GLY A 215 0.60 -2.72 23.65
CA GLY A 215 -0.16 -2.25 24.81
C GLY A 215 -0.33 -3.26 25.92
N TRP A 216 0.37 -4.40 25.89
CA TRP A 216 0.35 -5.41 26.95
C TRP A 216 1.14 -4.94 28.17
N LYS A 217 0.58 -5.17 29.38
CA LYS A 217 1.12 -4.71 30.66
C LYS A 217 1.72 -5.88 31.44
N PHE A 218 3.00 -5.75 31.80
CA PHE A 218 3.72 -6.78 32.58
C PHE A 218 3.59 -6.60 34.09
N THR A 219 3.37 -5.36 34.54
CA THR A 219 3.38 -4.99 35.98
C THR A 219 2.21 -4.07 36.29
N GLY A 220 1.92 -3.93 37.59
CA GLY A 220 0.85 -3.09 38.08
C GLY A 220 -0.47 -3.86 38.34
N PRO A 221 -1.50 -3.18 38.84
CA PRO A 221 -2.79 -3.81 39.14
C PRO A 221 -3.50 -4.36 37.90
N ASP A 222 -3.25 -3.76 36.73
CA ASP A 222 -3.82 -4.15 35.44
C ASP A 222 -2.88 -5.04 34.62
N ALA A 223 -1.90 -5.71 35.26
CA ALA A 223 -0.98 -6.61 34.57
C ALA A 223 -1.74 -7.77 33.93
N ASP A 224 -1.56 -7.91 32.62
CA ASP A 224 -2.28 -8.87 31.77
C ASP A 224 -1.35 -9.86 31.05
N VAL A 225 -0.03 -9.73 31.25
CA VAL A 225 0.97 -10.70 30.81
C VAL A 225 1.45 -11.50 32.03
N ARG A 226 1.39 -12.81 31.90
CA ARG A 226 2.01 -13.72 32.88
C ARG A 226 3.17 -14.40 32.20
N THR A 227 4.37 -14.24 32.77
CA THR A 227 5.60 -14.84 32.26
C THR A 227 5.93 -16.10 33.05
N GLU A 228 6.52 -17.10 32.39
CA GLU A 228 6.91 -18.39 32.99
C GLU A 228 5.76 -18.97 33.83
N TYR A 229 4.55 -18.96 33.23
CA TYR A 229 3.34 -19.37 33.92
C TYR A 229 3.28 -20.86 34.14
N GLU A 230 3.24 -21.28 35.43
CA GLU A 230 3.14 -22.66 35.80
C GLU A 230 1.79 -23.26 35.41
N VAL A 231 1.82 -24.34 34.67
CA VAL A 231 0.67 -25.16 34.32
C VAL A 231 0.84 -26.58 34.88
N ASP A 232 -0.24 -27.16 35.31
CA ASP A 232 -0.29 -28.50 35.91
C ASP A 232 -0.84 -29.51 34.90
N ASN A 233 -0.60 -30.81 35.19
CA ASN A 233 -1.12 -31.94 34.41
C ASN A 233 -0.67 -31.99 32.94
N MET A 234 0.59 -31.63 32.69
CA MET A 234 1.19 -31.73 31.36
C MET A 234 1.07 -33.16 30.81
N ASN A 235 0.84 -33.29 29.51
CA ASN A 235 0.63 -34.56 28.81
C ASN A 235 -0.49 -35.44 29.40
N GLY A 236 -1.43 -34.89 30.15
CA GLY A 236 -2.47 -35.65 30.86
C GLY A 236 -1.95 -36.43 32.06
N VAL A 237 -0.73 -36.19 32.53
CA VAL A 237 -0.10 -36.82 33.69
C VAL A 237 -0.35 -35.93 34.91
N LEU A 238 -1.07 -36.47 35.88
CA LEU A 238 -1.41 -35.79 37.14
C LEU A 238 -0.14 -35.33 37.87
N GLY A 239 -0.04 -34.05 38.20
CA GLY A 239 1.09 -33.44 38.92
C GLY A 239 2.32 -33.15 38.08
N GLN A 240 2.35 -33.48 36.80
CA GLN A 240 3.41 -33.03 35.91
C GLN A 240 3.30 -31.55 35.60
N LYS A 241 4.32 -30.77 35.95
CA LYS A 241 4.34 -29.31 35.75
C LYS A 241 4.99 -28.93 34.43
N GLY A 242 4.54 -27.81 33.87
CA GLY A 242 5.15 -27.14 32.75
C GLY A 242 5.16 -25.61 32.96
N TYR A 243 5.92 -24.90 32.19
CA TYR A 243 6.03 -23.44 32.28
C TYR A 243 5.84 -22.85 30.91
N ALA A 244 4.70 -22.16 30.71
CA ALA A 244 4.44 -21.41 29.50
C ALA A 244 5.22 -20.09 29.51
N ASP A 245 5.96 -19.79 28.42
CA ASP A 245 6.77 -18.58 28.37
C ASP A 245 5.95 -17.32 28.64
N TYR A 246 4.78 -17.21 27.98
CA TYR A 246 3.80 -16.14 28.27
C TYR A 246 2.37 -16.65 28.17
N VAL A 247 1.53 -16.15 29.09
CA VAL A 247 0.06 -16.24 29.01
C VAL A 247 -0.51 -14.85 28.98
N LEU A 248 -1.26 -14.53 27.93
CA LEU A 248 -1.93 -13.24 27.74
C LEU A 248 -3.36 -13.32 28.24
N MET A 249 -3.71 -12.46 29.21
CA MET A 249 -5.00 -12.49 29.90
C MET A 249 -5.95 -11.42 29.36
N GLY A 250 -7.23 -11.79 29.24
CA GLY A 250 -8.30 -10.86 28.90
C GLY A 250 -8.70 -9.96 30.07
N LYS A 251 -9.58 -8.97 29.81
CA LYS A 251 -10.17 -8.10 30.84
C LYS A 251 -11.05 -8.89 31.83
N ASP A 252 -11.51 -10.05 31.43
CA ASP A 252 -12.31 -11.01 32.23
C ASP A 252 -11.43 -11.92 33.10
N GLY A 253 -10.12 -11.77 33.09
CA GLY A 253 -9.17 -12.59 33.83
C GLY A 253 -8.98 -14.01 33.27
N LEU A 254 -9.51 -14.31 32.07
CA LEU A 254 -9.35 -15.59 31.41
C LEU A 254 -8.26 -15.50 30.33
N PRO A 255 -7.57 -16.62 30.02
CA PRO A 255 -6.50 -16.60 29.02
C PRO A 255 -7.06 -16.36 27.60
N LEU A 256 -6.46 -15.40 26.87
CA LEU A 256 -6.72 -15.15 25.46
C LEU A 256 -5.75 -15.90 24.57
N ALA A 257 -4.46 -15.88 24.93
CA ALA A 257 -3.43 -16.54 24.15
C ALA A 257 -2.31 -17.08 25.03
N VAL A 258 -1.62 -18.10 24.52
CA VAL A 258 -0.32 -18.59 25.03
C VAL A 258 0.74 -18.36 23.96
N ILE A 259 1.93 -17.92 24.37
CA ILE A 259 3.06 -17.73 23.49
C ILE A 259 4.19 -18.66 23.91
N GLU A 260 4.69 -19.45 22.99
CA GLU A 260 5.90 -20.24 23.14
C GLU A 260 7.03 -19.59 22.35
N ALA A 261 8.10 -19.24 23.04
CA ALA A 261 9.26 -18.60 22.48
C ALA A 261 10.37 -19.62 22.15
N LYS A 262 11.13 -19.35 21.10
CA LYS A 262 12.33 -20.13 20.75
C LYS A 262 13.50 -19.16 20.52
N ARG A 263 14.72 -19.70 20.54
CA ARG A 263 15.93 -18.92 20.20
C ARG A 263 15.77 -18.30 18.83
N SER A 264 16.39 -17.14 18.64
CA SER A 264 16.39 -16.39 17.38
C SER A 264 16.77 -17.21 16.15
N THR A 265 17.69 -18.13 16.28
CA THR A 265 18.19 -19.01 15.21
C THR A 265 17.34 -20.26 14.94
N LYS A 266 16.36 -20.55 15.80
CA LYS A 266 15.50 -21.74 15.67
C LYS A 266 14.19 -21.42 14.96
N ASP A 267 13.65 -22.43 14.26
CA ASP A 267 12.30 -22.34 13.70
C ASP A 267 11.26 -22.33 14.85
N PRO A 268 10.39 -21.30 14.93
CA PRO A 268 9.35 -21.26 15.95
C PRO A 268 8.41 -22.48 15.95
N ASN A 269 8.23 -23.13 14.81
CA ASN A 269 7.36 -24.30 14.66
C ASN A 269 7.78 -25.49 15.57
N ILE A 270 9.03 -25.54 15.99
CA ILE A 270 9.51 -26.55 16.96
C ILE A 270 8.72 -26.44 18.27
N GLY A 271 8.30 -25.21 18.68
CA GLY A 271 7.51 -24.99 19.89
C GLY A 271 6.01 -25.30 19.77
N ARG A 272 5.51 -25.62 18.57
CA ARG A 272 4.07 -25.78 18.30
C ARG A 272 3.40 -26.81 19.21
N LYS A 273 3.99 -28.00 19.34
CA LYS A 273 3.45 -29.07 20.19
C LYS A 273 3.43 -28.67 21.66
N GLN A 274 4.45 -27.98 22.11
CA GLN A 274 4.55 -27.47 23.47
C GLN A 274 3.48 -26.42 23.77
N ALA A 275 3.27 -25.46 22.85
CA ALA A 275 2.19 -24.47 22.95
C ALA A 275 0.80 -25.12 23.03
N GLN A 276 0.56 -26.20 22.25
CA GLN A 276 -0.69 -26.96 22.33
C GLN A 276 -0.91 -27.59 23.71
N LEU A 277 0.12 -28.23 24.25
CA LEU A 277 0.04 -28.86 25.59
C LEU A 277 -0.25 -27.81 26.68
N TYR A 278 0.33 -26.62 26.59
CA TYR A 278 0.01 -25.54 27.50
C TYR A 278 -1.42 -25.07 27.33
N ALA A 279 -1.93 -24.97 26.10
CA ALA A 279 -3.33 -24.61 25.86
C ALA A 279 -4.30 -25.65 26.43
N ASP A 280 -3.98 -26.96 26.33
CA ASP A 280 -4.77 -28.05 26.93
C ASP A 280 -4.88 -27.88 28.46
N CYS A 281 -3.74 -27.59 29.12
CA CYS A 281 -3.71 -27.37 30.57
C CYS A 281 -4.50 -26.10 30.98
N LEU A 282 -4.34 -25.01 30.21
CA LEU A 282 -5.05 -23.76 30.47
C LEU A 282 -6.56 -23.90 30.23
N GLU A 283 -6.96 -24.64 29.21
CA GLU A 283 -8.39 -24.95 28.98
C GLU A 283 -9.00 -25.76 30.09
N GLN A 284 -8.32 -26.79 30.62
CA GLN A 284 -8.77 -27.53 31.78
C GLN A 284 -8.93 -26.65 33.03
N LYS A 285 -7.99 -25.70 33.24
CA LYS A 285 -7.98 -24.83 34.41
C LYS A 285 -9.02 -23.72 34.33
N PHE A 286 -9.19 -23.10 33.15
CA PHE A 286 -9.99 -21.89 32.99
C PHE A 286 -11.31 -22.10 32.22
N GLY A 287 -11.52 -23.27 31.62
CA GLY A 287 -12.70 -23.55 30.78
C GLY A 287 -12.68 -22.84 29.41
N ARG A 288 -11.56 -22.19 29.05
CA ARG A 288 -11.40 -21.47 27.78
C ARG A 288 -10.06 -21.82 27.14
N ARG A 289 -10.12 -22.35 25.90
CA ARG A 289 -8.92 -22.66 25.13
C ARG A 289 -8.29 -21.39 24.58
N PRO A 290 -7.06 -21.05 24.99
CA PRO A 290 -6.35 -19.88 24.44
C PRO A 290 -5.95 -20.11 22.99
N MET A 291 -5.70 -19.00 22.27
CA MET A 291 -5.05 -19.02 20.97
C MET A 291 -3.56 -19.26 21.14
N LEU A 292 -2.90 -19.73 20.10
CA LEU A 292 -1.49 -20.12 20.15
C LEU A 292 -0.63 -19.16 19.32
N PHE A 293 0.47 -18.72 19.92
CA PHE A 293 1.57 -18.09 19.21
C PHE A 293 2.84 -18.92 19.41
N THR A 294 3.60 -19.09 18.35
CA THR A 294 4.98 -19.57 18.42
C THR A 294 5.88 -18.54 17.76
N THR A 295 6.93 -18.12 18.44
CA THR A 295 7.80 -17.06 17.94
C THR A 295 9.26 -17.27 18.33
N ASN A 296 10.18 -16.79 17.48
CA ASN A 296 11.60 -16.65 17.81
C ASN A 296 12.00 -15.15 17.88
N GLY A 297 11.01 -14.27 18.04
CA GLY A 297 11.20 -12.84 18.01
C GLY A 297 11.17 -12.22 16.59
N TYR A 298 11.31 -13.01 15.53
CA TYR A 298 11.41 -12.55 14.13
C TYR A 298 10.33 -13.10 13.23
N THR A 299 10.08 -14.38 13.39
CA THR A 299 9.01 -15.09 12.73
C THR A 299 8.01 -15.46 13.79
N THR A 300 6.79 -15.00 13.64
CA THR A 300 5.69 -15.31 14.54
C THR A 300 4.62 -16.06 13.77
N TYR A 301 4.19 -17.19 14.31
CA TYR A 301 3.06 -17.94 13.81
C TYR A 301 1.91 -17.82 14.80
N PHE A 302 0.73 -17.62 14.25
CA PHE A 302 -0.53 -17.60 14.99
C PHE A 302 -1.38 -18.81 14.62
N TRP A 303 -2.03 -19.39 15.62
CA TRP A 303 -2.93 -20.50 15.40
C TRP A 303 -4.13 -20.44 16.34
N ASP A 304 -5.29 -20.28 15.76
CA ASP A 304 -6.57 -20.52 16.43
C ASP A 304 -7.10 -21.87 15.92
N GLU A 305 -6.92 -22.92 16.71
CA GLU A 305 -7.24 -24.31 16.35
C GLU A 305 -8.75 -24.49 16.00
N GLN A 306 -9.62 -23.61 16.53
CA GLN A 306 -11.05 -23.64 16.26
C GLN A 306 -11.43 -22.87 14.96
N SER A 307 -10.56 -22.04 14.44
CA SER A 307 -10.88 -21.14 13.32
C SER A 307 -10.14 -21.47 12.02
N GLY A 308 -9.07 -22.25 12.07
CA GLY A 308 -8.32 -22.61 10.86
C GLY A 308 -6.86 -23.00 11.10
N PRO A 309 -6.09 -23.18 10.03
CA PRO A 309 -4.70 -23.60 10.10
C PRO A 309 -3.77 -22.53 10.68
N GLN A 310 -2.62 -22.97 11.20
CA GLN A 310 -1.54 -22.08 11.61
C GLN A 310 -1.05 -21.25 10.43
N ARG A 311 -0.71 -19.96 10.68
CA ARG A 311 -0.19 -19.03 9.68
C ARG A 311 0.86 -18.09 10.24
N ALA A 312 1.72 -17.60 9.37
CA ALA A 312 2.66 -16.54 9.71
C ALA A 312 1.93 -15.19 9.85
N VAL A 313 2.32 -14.42 10.87
CA VAL A 313 1.79 -13.08 11.16
C VAL A 313 2.93 -12.11 11.43
N SER A 314 2.68 -10.82 11.28
CA SER A 314 3.70 -9.77 11.46
C SER A 314 4.15 -9.58 12.92
N GLY A 315 3.38 -10.05 13.88
CA GLY A 315 3.67 -9.96 15.31
C GLY A 315 2.52 -10.45 16.18
N VAL A 316 2.67 -10.32 17.51
CA VAL A 316 1.61 -10.65 18.45
C VAL A 316 0.51 -9.60 18.39
N PHE A 317 -0.75 -10.02 18.50
CA PHE A 317 -1.92 -9.14 18.40
C PHE A 317 -2.16 -8.38 19.72
N CYS A 318 -2.85 -7.24 19.64
CA CYS A 318 -3.27 -6.51 20.82
C CYS A 318 -4.43 -7.22 21.54
N LYS A 319 -4.72 -6.79 22.79
CA LYS A 319 -5.75 -7.42 23.63
C LYS A 319 -7.15 -7.39 23.00
N ASP A 320 -7.52 -6.23 22.44
CA ASP A 320 -8.85 -6.06 21.86
C ASP A 320 -9.03 -6.92 20.59
N ASP A 321 -7.96 -7.12 19.80
CA ASP A 321 -8.00 -8.03 18.66
C ASP A 321 -8.16 -9.49 19.07
N LEU A 322 -7.40 -9.94 20.08
CA LEU A 322 -7.55 -11.30 20.59
C LEU A 322 -8.94 -11.53 21.21
N GLN A 323 -9.46 -10.53 21.91
CA GLN A 323 -10.82 -10.60 22.45
C GLN A 323 -11.86 -10.68 21.33
N LYS A 324 -11.73 -9.86 20.29
CA LYS A 324 -12.56 -9.90 19.08
C LYS A 324 -12.53 -11.30 18.42
N LEU A 325 -11.35 -11.87 18.24
CA LEU A 325 -11.19 -13.21 17.67
C LEU A 325 -11.82 -14.29 18.58
N MET A 326 -11.68 -14.15 19.90
CA MET A 326 -12.28 -15.06 20.88
C MET A 326 -13.82 -15.03 20.81
N ASN A 327 -14.43 -13.86 20.79
CA ASN A 327 -15.88 -13.68 20.67
C ASN A 327 -16.40 -14.28 19.36
N ARG A 328 -15.65 -14.10 18.29
CA ARG A 328 -15.99 -14.64 16.96
C ARG A 328 -16.16 -16.16 16.93
N ARG A 329 -15.49 -16.91 17.81
CA ARG A 329 -15.66 -18.37 17.89
C ARG A 329 -17.12 -18.79 18.15
N THR A 330 -17.84 -17.97 18.91
CA THR A 330 -19.25 -18.22 19.28
C THR A 330 -20.27 -17.48 18.42
N GLU A 331 -19.85 -16.40 17.77
CA GLU A 331 -20.74 -15.52 16.98
C GLU A 331 -20.86 -15.95 15.52
N LYS A 332 -19.89 -16.69 14.99
CA LYS A 332 -19.89 -17.13 13.59
C LYS A 332 -21.09 -17.99 13.23
N LYS A 333 -21.73 -17.63 12.12
CA LYS A 333 -22.79 -18.42 11.46
C LYS A 333 -22.27 -18.97 10.14
N PRO A 334 -22.75 -20.13 9.68
CA PRO A 334 -22.42 -20.65 8.36
C PRO A 334 -22.78 -19.64 7.26
N LEU A 335 -21.84 -19.32 6.37
CA LEU A 335 -22.01 -18.24 5.36
C LEU A 335 -23.06 -18.60 4.29
N ASP A 336 -23.31 -19.87 4.06
CA ASP A 336 -24.34 -20.36 3.13
C ASP A 336 -25.77 -20.12 3.67
N THR A 337 -25.93 -19.93 4.99
CA THR A 337 -27.22 -19.64 5.63
C THR A 337 -27.54 -18.13 5.62
N ILE A 338 -26.58 -17.27 5.30
CA ILE A 338 -26.80 -15.82 5.30
C ILE A 338 -27.39 -15.40 3.95
N GLU A 339 -28.59 -14.85 3.99
CA GLU A 339 -29.24 -14.32 2.80
C GLU A 339 -28.55 -13.03 2.33
N ILE A 340 -28.41 -12.88 1.01
CA ILE A 340 -27.92 -11.66 0.39
C ILE A 340 -29.09 -10.68 0.31
N ASP A 341 -28.89 -9.45 0.83
CA ASP A 341 -29.94 -8.43 0.81
C ASP A 341 -30.13 -7.87 -0.61
N ASP A 342 -31.31 -8.09 -1.19
CA ASP A 342 -31.70 -7.64 -2.51
C ASP A 342 -31.75 -6.10 -2.62
N LYS A 343 -31.89 -5.38 -1.50
CA LYS A 343 -31.79 -3.90 -1.49
C LYS A 343 -30.38 -3.42 -1.77
N ILE A 344 -29.36 -4.20 -1.36
CA ILE A 344 -27.97 -3.90 -1.66
C ILE A 344 -27.66 -4.42 -3.06
N THR A 345 -27.97 -5.68 -3.40
CA THR A 345 -27.77 -6.24 -4.74
C THR A 345 -28.80 -7.30 -5.09
N ASP A 346 -29.46 -7.09 -6.21
CA ASP A 346 -30.48 -7.98 -6.81
C ASP A 346 -29.93 -8.79 -8.01
N ARG A 347 -28.79 -8.39 -8.57
CA ARG A 347 -28.23 -8.98 -9.79
C ARG A 347 -27.60 -10.34 -9.52
N TYR A 348 -27.97 -11.35 -10.30
CA TYR A 348 -27.55 -12.74 -10.10
C TYR A 348 -26.03 -12.93 -10.11
N TYR A 349 -25.32 -12.27 -11.02
CA TYR A 349 -23.86 -12.38 -11.14
C TYR A 349 -23.12 -11.78 -9.94
N GLN A 350 -23.65 -10.71 -9.33
CA GLN A 350 -23.12 -10.15 -8.11
C GLN A 350 -23.34 -11.11 -6.93
N LYS A 351 -24.53 -11.72 -6.84
CA LYS A 351 -24.81 -12.75 -5.83
C LYS A 351 -23.90 -13.97 -6.00
N ASN A 352 -23.66 -14.40 -7.24
CA ASN A 352 -22.74 -15.50 -7.52
C ASN A 352 -21.30 -15.17 -7.10
N ALA A 353 -20.83 -13.95 -7.36
CA ALA A 353 -19.52 -13.49 -6.90
C ALA A 353 -19.40 -13.54 -5.38
N ILE A 354 -20.42 -13.05 -4.65
CA ILE A 354 -20.47 -13.08 -3.18
C ILE A 354 -20.46 -14.53 -2.69
N ARG A 355 -21.29 -15.41 -3.27
CA ARG A 355 -21.34 -16.84 -2.89
C ARG A 355 -20.00 -17.54 -3.15
N ALA A 356 -19.33 -17.25 -4.26
CA ALA A 356 -18.00 -17.81 -4.55
C ALA A 356 -16.96 -17.42 -3.50
N VAL A 357 -16.91 -16.14 -3.09
CA VAL A 357 -16.01 -15.69 -2.01
C VAL A 357 -16.38 -16.33 -0.67
N CYS A 358 -17.66 -16.41 -0.33
CA CYS A 358 -18.12 -17.06 0.90
C CYS A 358 -17.73 -18.55 0.94
N ALA A 359 -17.88 -19.26 -0.17
CA ALA A 359 -17.47 -20.67 -0.29
C ALA A 359 -15.96 -20.84 -0.10
N HIS A 360 -15.14 -19.98 -0.73
CA HIS A 360 -13.68 -19.96 -0.53
C HIS A 360 -13.28 -19.72 0.93
N ILE A 361 -13.89 -18.71 1.58
CA ILE A 361 -13.64 -18.43 3.01
C ILE A 361 -13.99 -19.64 3.88
N THR A 362 -15.12 -20.30 3.60
CA THR A 362 -15.55 -21.51 4.32
C THR A 362 -14.58 -22.66 4.15
N GLN A 363 -13.93 -22.79 2.98
CA GLN A 363 -12.88 -23.76 2.71
C GLN A 363 -11.52 -23.41 3.34
N GLY A 364 -11.39 -22.22 3.94
CA GLY A 364 -10.18 -21.76 4.60
C GLY A 364 -9.26 -20.90 3.74
N PHE A 365 -9.64 -20.60 2.50
CA PHE A 365 -8.88 -19.68 1.64
C PHE A 365 -9.03 -18.25 2.13
N ARG A 366 -7.91 -17.53 2.18
CA ARG A 366 -7.86 -16.17 2.70
C ARG A 366 -7.66 -15.11 1.62
N ARG A 367 -7.41 -15.53 0.39
CA ARG A 367 -7.17 -14.63 -0.76
C ARG A 367 -8.18 -14.91 -1.85
N ASN A 368 -8.82 -13.87 -2.35
CA ASN A 368 -9.90 -13.96 -3.32
C ASN A 368 -9.73 -12.89 -4.39
N LEU A 369 -9.98 -13.22 -5.64
CA LEU A 369 -9.91 -12.30 -6.76
C LEU A 369 -11.23 -12.34 -7.54
N LEU A 370 -11.89 -11.19 -7.64
CA LEU A 370 -13.08 -10.98 -8.44
C LEU A 370 -12.73 -10.20 -9.70
N VAL A 371 -12.86 -10.85 -10.84
CA VAL A 371 -12.72 -10.25 -12.16
C VAL A 371 -14.10 -9.91 -12.68
N MET A 372 -14.45 -8.62 -12.69
CA MET A 372 -15.76 -8.14 -13.09
C MET A 372 -15.61 -6.93 -14.01
N ALA A 373 -16.26 -6.97 -15.18
CA ALA A 373 -16.21 -5.85 -16.12
C ALA A 373 -16.60 -4.53 -15.47
N THR A 374 -16.05 -3.43 -15.98
CA THR A 374 -16.38 -2.08 -15.48
C THR A 374 -17.87 -1.80 -15.68
N GLY A 375 -18.48 -1.10 -14.73
CA GLY A 375 -19.92 -0.79 -14.77
C GLY A 375 -20.83 -1.92 -14.29
N THR A 376 -20.30 -3.11 -13.97
CA THR A 376 -21.10 -4.23 -13.44
C THR A 376 -21.35 -4.13 -11.93
N GLY A 377 -20.81 -3.09 -11.27
CA GLY A 377 -21.08 -2.79 -9.86
C GLY A 377 -20.12 -3.48 -8.89
N LYS A 378 -18.81 -3.49 -9.16
CA LYS A 378 -17.76 -4.03 -8.26
C LYS A 378 -17.88 -3.51 -6.83
N THR A 379 -18.00 -2.19 -6.65
CA THR A 379 -18.13 -1.56 -5.32
C THR A 379 -19.42 -1.97 -4.62
N ARG A 380 -20.52 -2.11 -5.34
CA ARG A 380 -21.80 -2.62 -4.82
C ARG A 380 -21.69 -4.08 -4.37
N THR A 381 -21.00 -4.92 -5.15
CA THR A 381 -20.69 -6.32 -4.78
C THR A 381 -19.85 -6.38 -3.52
N ALA A 382 -18.82 -5.51 -3.40
CA ALA A 382 -17.97 -5.41 -2.21
C ALA A 382 -18.77 -4.97 -0.97
N SER A 383 -19.69 -4.00 -1.10
CA SER A 383 -20.58 -3.56 -0.03
C SER A 383 -21.48 -4.70 0.46
N SER A 384 -22.09 -5.43 -0.48
CA SER A 384 -22.96 -6.56 -0.16
C SER A 384 -22.19 -7.75 0.45
N LEU A 385 -20.97 -8.04 -0.04
CA LEU A 385 -20.09 -9.02 0.58
C LEU A 385 -19.74 -8.63 2.02
N THR A 386 -19.42 -7.35 2.25
CA THR A 386 -19.16 -6.83 3.60
C THR A 386 -20.34 -7.03 4.52
N ASP A 387 -21.56 -6.77 4.05
CA ASP A 387 -22.79 -7.01 4.79
C ASP A 387 -22.96 -8.49 5.19
N VAL A 388 -22.85 -9.40 4.21
CA VAL A 388 -22.98 -10.85 4.43
C VAL A 388 -21.97 -11.35 5.46
N LEU A 389 -20.69 -10.97 5.31
CA LEU A 389 -19.62 -11.39 6.22
C LEU A 389 -19.80 -10.80 7.63
N SER A 390 -20.30 -9.57 7.74
CA SER A 390 -20.55 -8.91 9.04
C SER A 390 -21.75 -9.53 9.75
N ARG A 391 -22.88 -9.75 9.07
CA ARG A 391 -24.06 -10.43 9.65
C ARG A 391 -23.79 -11.89 10.01
N GLY A 392 -22.87 -12.51 9.29
CA GLY A 392 -22.38 -13.85 9.60
C GLY A 392 -21.37 -13.91 10.75
N GLY A 393 -20.97 -12.77 11.33
CA GLY A 393 -20.00 -12.71 12.43
C GLY A 393 -18.56 -13.04 12.01
N HIS A 394 -18.26 -13.05 10.68
CA HIS A 394 -16.92 -13.35 10.17
C HIS A 394 -16.02 -12.13 10.12
N VAL A 395 -16.60 -10.94 9.98
CA VAL A 395 -15.89 -9.67 9.80
C VAL A 395 -16.49 -8.60 10.70
N THR A 396 -15.63 -7.85 11.37
CA THR A 396 -15.98 -6.69 12.19
C THR A 396 -15.40 -5.42 11.62
N ASN A 397 -14.11 -5.43 11.30
CA ASN A 397 -13.39 -4.27 10.77
C ASN A 397 -12.92 -4.54 9.34
N VAL A 398 -13.15 -3.57 8.46
CA VAL A 398 -12.85 -3.66 7.02
C VAL A 398 -11.93 -2.53 6.61
N LEU A 399 -10.95 -2.83 5.79
CA LEU A 399 -10.11 -1.86 5.10
C LEU A 399 -10.43 -1.92 3.60
N PHE A 400 -10.79 -0.78 3.03
CA PHE A 400 -10.94 -0.60 1.59
C PHE A 400 -9.78 0.24 1.06
N LEU A 401 -9.02 -0.32 0.13
CA LEU A 401 -7.85 0.33 -0.48
C LEU A 401 -8.13 0.68 -1.94
N ALA A 402 -7.87 1.93 -2.31
CA ALA A 402 -7.88 2.40 -3.68
C ALA A 402 -6.64 3.24 -3.98
N ASP A 403 -6.31 3.39 -5.25
CA ASP A 403 -5.09 4.09 -5.67
C ASP A 403 -5.18 5.63 -5.45
N ARG A 404 -6.38 6.21 -5.65
CA ARG A 404 -6.59 7.67 -5.65
C ARG A 404 -7.59 8.11 -4.59
N THR A 405 -7.40 9.32 -4.05
CA THR A 405 -8.29 9.90 -3.03
C THR A 405 -9.73 10.09 -3.53
N ALA A 406 -9.91 10.37 -4.81
CA ALA A 406 -11.24 10.47 -5.43
C ALA A 406 -12.01 9.14 -5.37
N LEU A 407 -11.32 8.01 -5.67
CA LEU A 407 -11.90 6.67 -5.58
C LEU A 407 -12.22 6.29 -4.13
N VAL A 408 -11.34 6.65 -3.19
CA VAL A 408 -11.58 6.47 -1.75
C VAL A 408 -12.85 7.18 -1.31
N LYS A 409 -13.04 8.44 -1.74
CA LYS A 409 -14.26 9.22 -1.45
C LYS A 409 -15.49 8.57 -2.06
N GLN A 410 -15.43 8.22 -3.35
CA GLN A 410 -16.53 7.58 -4.08
C GLN A 410 -16.94 6.27 -3.43
N ALA A 411 -15.97 5.37 -3.14
CA ALA A 411 -16.24 4.10 -2.49
C ALA A 411 -16.90 4.29 -1.11
N LYS A 412 -16.42 5.26 -0.30
CA LYS A 412 -17.05 5.60 0.98
C LYS A 412 -18.50 6.06 0.80
N ASP A 413 -18.77 6.93 -0.18
CA ASP A 413 -20.12 7.45 -0.44
C ASP A 413 -21.06 6.32 -0.91
N ASP A 414 -20.58 5.41 -1.74
CA ASP A 414 -21.32 4.21 -2.16
C ASP A 414 -21.62 3.28 -0.98
N PHE A 415 -20.62 2.99 -0.14
CA PHE A 415 -20.83 2.19 1.06
C PHE A 415 -21.82 2.85 2.02
N LYS A 416 -21.77 4.17 2.19
CA LYS A 416 -22.73 4.91 3.00
C LYS A 416 -24.16 4.74 2.50
N LYS A 417 -24.35 4.69 1.19
CA LYS A 417 -25.64 4.46 0.55
C LYS A 417 -26.19 3.07 0.82
N TYR A 418 -25.31 2.04 0.75
CA TYR A 418 -25.70 0.64 0.86
C TYR A 418 -25.67 0.11 2.31
N LEU A 419 -24.82 0.68 3.16
CA LEU A 419 -24.62 0.28 4.55
C LEU A 419 -24.71 1.51 5.47
N PRO A 420 -25.90 2.17 5.56
CA PRO A 420 -26.06 3.44 6.27
C PRO A 420 -25.79 3.33 7.78
N ASP A 421 -25.98 2.15 8.37
CA ASP A 421 -25.81 1.90 9.81
C ASP A 421 -24.35 1.60 10.21
N GLN A 422 -23.43 1.49 9.24
CA GLN A 422 -22.02 1.24 9.51
C GLN A 422 -21.24 2.54 9.72
N SER A 423 -20.31 2.52 10.67
CA SER A 423 -19.36 3.63 10.85
C SER A 423 -18.29 3.59 9.78
N LEU A 424 -18.12 4.71 9.05
CA LEU A 424 -17.23 4.83 7.90
C LEU A 424 -16.20 5.93 8.11
N CYS A 425 -14.93 5.66 7.79
CA CYS A 425 -13.84 6.63 7.86
C CYS A 425 -13.11 6.74 6.51
N ASN A 426 -12.94 7.94 6.01
CA ASN A 426 -11.95 8.23 4.98
C ASN A 426 -10.65 8.68 5.65
N LEU A 427 -9.65 7.80 5.69
CA LEU A 427 -8.38 8.06 6.37
C LEU A 427 -7.55 9.18 5.70
N CYS A 428 -7.85 9.51 4.43
CA CYS A 428 -7.23 10.64 3.74
C CYS A 428 -7.79 12.00 4.24
N SER A 429 -8.88 11.99 5.01
CA SER A 429 -9.50 13.18 5.61
C SER A 429 -9.15 13.27 7.09
N SER A 430 -8.78 14.47 7.54
CA SER A 430 -8.52 14.72 8.98
C SER A 430 -9.80 14.82 9.83
N LYS A 431 -10.97 14.87 9.19
CA LYS A 431 -12.27 15.13 9.86
C LYS A 431 -12.98 13.87 10.32
N ASP A 432 -12.62 12.71 9.79
CA ASP A 432 -13.32 11.45 10.05
C ASP A 432 -12.77 10.73 11.29
N ASP A 433 -13.68 10.01 11.98
CA ASP A 433 -13.30 9.20 13.14
C ASP A 433 -12.53 7.94 12.68
N LYS A 434 -11.28 7.85 13.07
CA LYS A 434 -10.38 6.75 12.72
C LYS A 434 -10.72 5.43 13.41
N ALA A 435 -11.59 5.44 14.43
CA ALA A 435 -12.08 4.24 15.13
C ALA A 435 -13.27 3.57 14.42
N ALA A 436 -13.64 4.04 13.22
CA ALA A 436 -14.73 3.48 12.43
C ALA A 436 -14.46 2.02 12.02
N ARG A 437 -15.51 1.22 11.88
CA ARG A 437 -15.44 -0.19 11.48
C ARG A 437 -14.97 -0.38 10.04
N ILE A 438 -15.36 0.53 9.12
CA ILE A 438 -14.95 0.47 7.72
C ILE A 438 -14.05 1.67 7.42
N VAL A 439 -12.81 1.42 7.11
CA VAL A 439 -11.80 2.43 6.82
C VAL A 439 -11.48 2.40 5.33
N PHE A 440 -11.59 3.54 4.69
CA PHE A 440 -11.22 3.76 3.29
C PHE A 440 -9.92 4.55 3.24
N SER A 441 -8.96 4.08 2.45
CA SER A 441 -7.63 4.71 2.38
C SER A 441 -6.98 4.54 1.02
N THR A 442 -6.05 5.44 0.71
CA THR A 442 -5.06 5.16 -0.32
C THR A 442 -3.91 4.33 0.28
N TYR A 443 -3.17 3.61 -0.58
CA TYR A 443 -2.02 2.82 -0.15
C TYR A 443 -0.96 3.64 0.60
N PRO A 444 -0.52 4.83 0.08
CA PRO A 444 0.44 5.66 0.80
C PRO A 444 -0.04 6.12 2.17
N THR A 445 -1.34 6.49 2.27
CA THR A 445 -1.92 6.95 3.54
C THR A 445 -1.98 5.82 4.56
N MET A 446 -2.40 4.61 4.14
CA MET A 446 -2.43 3.45 5.04
C MET A 446 -1.04 3.04 5.50
N LEU A 447 -0.07 2.99 4.59
CA LEU A 447 1.32 2.67 4.97
C LEU A 447 1.87 3.66 6.00
N ASN A 448 1.55 4.97 5.82
CA ASN A 448 1.92 5.98 6.81
C ASN A 448 1.18 5.82 8.15
N ALA A 449 -0.07 5.38 8.11
CA ALA A 449 -0.88 5.17 9.31
C ALA A 449 -0.39 3.97 10.13
N ILE A 450 0.07 2.88 9.50
CA ILE A 450 0.68 1.73 10.18
C ILE A 450 1.87 2.20 11.03
N ASP A 451 2.71 3.07 10.48
CA ASP A 451 3.93 3.51 11.15
C ASP A 451 3.66 4.56 12.23
N ASN A 452 2.77 5.53 11.97
CA ASN A 452 2.68 6.77 12.73
C ASN A 452 1.37 6.98 13.50
N ALA A 453 0.27 6.30 13.11
CA ALA A 453 -1.00 6.49 13.81
C ALA A 453 -1.01 5.69 15.12
N LYS A 454 -1.13 6.40 16.24
CA LYS A 454 -1.18 5.84 17.60
C LYS A 454 -2.47 6.23 18.30
N THR A 455 -2.92 5.40 19.23
CA THR A 455 -3.96 5.74 20.20
C THR A 455 -3.40 6.72 21.25
N LYS A 456 -4.27 7.25 22.13
CA LYS A 456 -3.85 8.12 23.23
C LYS A 456 -2.83 7.44 24.16
N ASP A 457 -2.87 6.13 24.25
CA ASP A 457 -1.97 5.31 25.09
C ASP A 457 -0.69 4.87 24.37
N GLY A 458 -0.44 5.39 23.16
CA GLY A 458 0.77 5.09 22.38
C GLY A 458 0.76 3.75 21.63
N VAL A 459 -0.32 2.98 21.72
CA VAL A 459 -0.51 1.71 20.98
C VAL A 459 -0.80 2.01 19.51
N PRO A 460 -0.35 1.17 18.53
CA PRO A 460 -0.73 1.33 17.14
C PRO A 460 -2.25 1.42 16.98
N LEU A 461 -2.72 2.41 16.23
CA LEU A 461 -4.15 2.58 15.96
C LEU A 461 -4.70 1.38 15.18
N PHE A 462 -3.90 0.88 14.25
CA PHE A 462 -4.21 -0.31 13.45
C PHE A 462 -3.17 -1.39 13.77
N SER A 463 -3.52 -2.30 14.68
CA SER A 463 -2.71 -3.46 15.05
C SER A 463 -2.74 -4.53 13.95
N PRO A 464 -1.86 -5.54 13.97
CA PRO A 464 -1.80 -6.57 12.92
C PRO A 464 -3.12 -7.29 12.64
N ALA A 465 -3.95 -7.54 13.65
CA ALA A 465 -5.25 -8.18 13.49
C ALA A 465 -6.44 -7.21 13.57
N HIS A 466 -6.21 -5.89 13.40
CA HIS A 466 -7.26 -4.89 13.46
C HIS A 466 -8.33 -5.12 12.39
N PHE A 467 -7.91 -5.27 11.14
CA PHE A 467 -8.81 -5.55 10.02
C PHE A 467 -9.00 -7.05 9.82
N ASP A 468 -10.24 -7.46 9.57
CA ASP A 468 -10.61 -8.83 9.27
C ASP A 468 -10.73 -9.08 7.77
N LEU A 469 -11.05 -8.02 7.02
CA LEU A 469 -11.22 -8.00 5.58
C LEU A 469 -10.48 -6.80 4.99
N ILE A 470 -9.69 -7.04 3.95
CA ILE A 470 -9.09 -5.99 3.12
C ILE A 470 -9.65 -6.15 1.72
N ILE A 471 -10.30 -5.11 1.22
CA ILE A 471 -10.79 -5.01 -0.15
C ILE A 471 -9.84 -4.11 -0.93
N VAL A 472 -9.37 -4.60 -2.06
CA VAL A 472 -8.42 -3.91 -2.93
C VAL A 472 -9.12 -3.61 -4.25
N ASP A 473 -9.38 -2.34 -4.50
CA ASP A 473 -9.94 -1.92 -5.78
C ASP A 473 -8.83 -1.71 -6.82
N GLU A 474 -9.13 -2.03 -8.07
CA GLU A 474 -8.19 -2.00 -9.20
C GLU A 474 -6.88 -2.75 -8.89
N SER A 475 -7.02 -4.03 -8.55
CA SER A 475 -5.93 -4.92 -8.11
C SER A 475 -5.02 -5.36 -9.28
N HIS A 476 -4.33 -4.40 -9.94
CA HIS A 476 -3.43 -4.69 -11.06
C HIS A 476 -1.97 -4.27 -10.81
N ARG A 477 -1.08 -4.91 -11.53
CA ARG A 477 0.39 -4.84 -11.74
C ARG A 477 1.33 -4.22 -10.71
N SER A 478 1.22 -2.95 -10.35
CA SER A 478 2.32 -2.26 -9.64
C SER A 478 2.12 -2.18 -8.14
N ILE A 479 0.88 -2.30 -7.69
CA ILE A 479 0.43 -2.03 -6.32
C ILE A 479 1.03 -3.03 -5.34
N PHE A 480 1.01 -4.32 -5.69
CA PHE A 480 1.44 -5.38 -4.78
C PHE A 480 2.95 -5.40 -4.52
N LYS A 481 3.77 -5.04 -5.51
CA LYS A 481 5.22 -4.91 -5.30
C LYS A 481 5.54 -3.69 -4.43
N LYS A 482 4.89 -2.56 -4.74
CA LYS A 482 5.17 -1.27 -4.12
C LYS A 482 4.66 -1.15 -2.67
N TYR A 483 3.51 -1.77 -2.37
CA TYR A 483 2.82 -1.64 -1.08
C TYR A 483 2.64 -2.97 -0.34
N ARG A 484 3.49 -3.95 -0.65
CA ARG A 484 3.46 -5.29 -0.06
C ARG A 484 3.46 -5.27 1.46
N ALA A 485 4.17 -4.32 2.06
CA ALA A 485 4.26 -4.17 3.50
C ALA A 485 2.88 -4.03 4.20
N ILE A 486 1.87 -3.46 3.54
CA ILE A 486 0.51 -3.36 4.10
C ILE A 486 -0.10 -4.76 4.25
N PHE A 487 0.04 -5.59 3.24
CA PHE A 487 -0.55 -6.94 3.20
C PHE A 487 0.22 -7.94 4.06
N ASP A 488 1.53 -7.73 4.22
CA ASP A 488 2.36 -8.52 5.13
C ASP A 488 2.14 -8.13 6.61
N TYR A 489 1.68 -6.89 6.87
CA TYR A 489 1.41 -6.40 8.21
C TYR A 489 0.07 -6.90 8.76
N PHE A 490 -1.02 -6.81 7.98
CA PHE A 490 -2.35 -7.16 8.45
C PHE A 490 -2.67 -8.64 8.25
N ASP A 491 -3.19 -9.28 9.30
CA ASP A 491 -3.74 -10.64 9.25
C ASP A 491 -5.23 -10.61 8.87
N ALA A 492 -5.54 -10.34 7.62
CA ALA A 492 -6.91 -10.21 7.11
C ALA A 492 -7.22 -11.15 5.94
N VAL A 493 -8.49 -11.41 5.69
CA VAL A 493 -8.95 -11.96 4.42
C VAL A 493 -8.79 -10.88 3.35
N LEU A 494 -8.26 -11.23 2.19
CA LEU A 494 -8.01 -10.32 1.08
C LEU A 494 -8.99 -10.59 -0.06
N VAL A 495 -9.63 -9.53 -0.57
CA VAL A 495 -10.49 -9.58 -1.75
C VAL A 495 -10.04 -8.51 -2.74
N GLY A 496 -9.50 -8.95 -3.87
CA GLY A 496 -9.14 -8.08 -4.99
C GLY A 496 -10.31 -7.90 -5.95
N LEU A 497 -10.51 -6.67 -6.40
CA LEU A 497 -11.46 -6.31 -7.45
C LEU A 497 -10.67 -5.82 -8.66
N THR A 498 -10.94 -6.35 -9.84
CA THR A 498 -10.34 -5.87 -11.08
C THR A 498 -11.35 -5.96 -12.23
N ALA A 499 -11.21 -5.03 -13.18
CA ALA A 499 -11.95 -5.08 -14.45
C ALA A 499 -11.15 -5.75 -15.56
N THR A 500 -9.82 -5.90 -15.39
CA THR A 500 -8.97 -6.55 -16.39
C THR A 500 -9.46 -7.97 -16.67
N PRO A 501 -9.68 -8.36 -17.94
CA PRO A 501 -10.11 -9.69 -18.29
C PRO A 501 -9.20 -10.78 -17.68
N LYS A 502 -9.78 -11.91 -17.31
CA LYS A 502 -9.04 -13.00 -16.62
C LYS A 502 -7.80 -13.48 -17.37
N THR A 503 -7.83 -13.40 -18.70
CA THR A 503 -6.72 -13.77 -19.59
C THR A 503 -5.59 -12.75 -19.59
N ASP A 504 -5.89 -11.50 -19.28
CA ASP A 504 -4.98 -10.34 -19.36
C ASP A 504 -4.46 -9.91 -17.98
N VAL A 505 -5.02 -10.50 -16.90
CA VAL A 505 -4.51 -10.27 -15.53
C VAL A 505 -3.08 -10.79 -15.44
N ASP A 506 -2.17 -9.91 -15.01
CA ASP A 506 -0.76 -10.24 -14.86
C ASP A 506 -0.55 -11.46 -13.94
N ARG A 507 0.34 -12.36 -14.34
CA ARG A 507 0.70 -13.56 -13.57
C ARG A 507 1.09 -13.22 -12.13
N ASN A 508 1.82 -12.13 -11.91
CA ASN A 508 2.18 -11.70 -10.55
C ASN A 508 0.96 -11.38 -9.68
N THR A 509 -0.16 -10.95 -10.26
CA THR A 509 -1.41 -10.73 -9.52
C THR A 509 -2.00 -12.05 -9.07
N TYR A 510 -2.05 -13.07 -9.93
CA TYR A 510 -2.50 -14.40 -9.53
C TYR A 510 -1.60 -15.02 -8.48
N ASP A 511 -0.27 -14.92 -8.63
CA ASP A 511 0.71 -15.39 -7.65
C ASP A 511 0.51 -14.68 -6.29
N PHE A 512 0.23 -13.37 -6.29
CA PHE A 512 -0.07 -12.62 -5.08
C PHE A 512 -1.36 -13.09 -4.38
N PHE A 513 -2.39 -13.45 -5.15
CA PHE A 513 -3.63 -14.01 -4.61
C PHE A 513 -3.56 -15.52 -4.36
N GLU A 514 -2.40 -16.17 -4.57
CA GLU A 514 -2.18 -17.60 -4.39
C GLU A 514 -3.13 -18.45 -5.25
N MET A 515 -3.35 -18.01 -6.50
CA MET A 515 -4.27 -18.61 -7.46
C MET A 515 -3.55 -19.11 -8.70
N GLU A 516 -4.14 -20.09 -9.35
CA GLU A 516 -3.70 -20.54 -10.67
C GLU A 516 -3.98 -19.47 -11.72
N HIS A 517 -3.01 -19.24 -12.62
CA HIS A 517 -3.13 -18.24 -13.67
C HIS A 517 -4.38 -18.46 -14.54
N GLY A 518 -5.18 -17.41 -14.69
CA GLY A 518 -6.44 -17.46 -15.47
C GLY A 518 -7.65 -18.01 -14.70
N ILE A 519 -7.49 -18.43 -13.44
CA ILE A 519 -8.57 -18.98 -12.61
C ILE A 519 -8.79 -18.09 -11.37
N PRO A 520 -9.54 -16.97 -11.50
CA PRO A 520 -9.93 -16.16 -10.35
C PRO A 520 -11.02 -16.86 -9.52
N THR A 521 -11.29 -16.37 -8.31
CA THR A 521 -12.40 -16.84 -7.48
C THR A 521 -13.74 -16.75 -8.22
N TYR A 522 -13.94 -15.65 -8.97
CA TYR A 522 -15.10 -15.46 -9.82
C TYR A 522 -14.75 -14.53 -10.98
N ALA A 523 -15.35 -14.78 -12.14
CA ALA A 523 -15.24 -13.93 -13.32
C ALA A 523 -16.61 -13.63 -13.91
N TYR A 524 -16.81 -12.34 -14.26
CA TYR A 524 -17.96 -11.87 -15.03
C TYR A 524 -17.44 -10.89 -16.08
N ASP A 525 -17.33 -11.40 -17.32
CA ASP A 525 -16.67 -10.71 -18.41
C ASP A 525 -17.60 -9.71 -19.13
N TYR A 526 -16.96 -8.86 -19.93
CA TYR A 526 -17.63 -7.82 -20.71
C TYR A 526 -18.62 -8.41 -21.73
N ASP A 527 -18.24 -9.48 -22.42
CA ASP A 527 -19.07 -10.07 -23.46
C ASP A 527 -20.38 -10.65 -22.91
N THR A 528 -20.30 -11.34 -21.76
CA THR A 528 -21.49 -11.81 -21.05
C THR A 528 -22.37 -10.64 -20.62
N ALA A 529 -21.77 -9.55 -20.08
CA ALA A 529 -22.51 -8.39 -19.61
C ALA A 529 -23.21 -7.61 -20.74
N VAL A 530 -22.61 -7.57 -21.93
CA VAL A 530 -23.15 -6.83 -23.08
C VAL A 530 -24.10 -7.69 -23.92
N TYR A 531 -23.64 -8.86 -24.33
CA TYR A 531 -24.33 -9.64 -25.37
C TYR A 531 -25.29 -10.69 -24.82
N THR A 532 -25.08 -11.18 -23.60
CA THR A 532 -25.95 -12.18 -22.98
C THR A 532 -26.96 -11.55 -22.04
N ASP A 533 -26.45 -10.75 -21.06
CA ASP A 533 -27.29 -10.20 -20.00
C ASP A 533 -27.83 -8.80 -20.30
N HIS A 534 -27.27 -8.12 -21.28
CA HIS A 534 -27.61 -6.74 -21.66
C HIS A 534 -27.57 -5.75 -20.51
N VAL A 535 -26.64 -5.97 -19.56
CA VAL A 535 -26.41 -5.10 -18.39
C VAL A 535 -25.55 -3.90 -18.77
N LEU A 536 -24.65 -4.10 -19.73
CA LEU A 536 -23.79 -3.06 -20.30
C LEU A 536 -24.18 -2.81 -21.76
N VAL A 537 -23.80 -1.65 -22.28
CA VAL A 537 -23.98 -1.30 -23.68
C VAL A 537 -22.69 -1.55 -24.47
N PRO A 538 -22.75 -2.01 -25.73
CA PRO A 538 -21.57 -2.15 -26.56
C PRO A 538 -20.96 -0.78 -26.88
N TYR A 539 -19.64 -0.70 -26.99
CA TYR A 539 -18.95 0.46 -27.53
C TYR A 539 -18.56 0.23 -28.99
N TYR A 540 -18.34 1.34 -29.71
CA TYR A 540 -17.85 1.32 -31.08
C TYR A 540 -16.56 2.11 -31.14
N ASN A 541 -15.51 1.48 -31.60
CA ASN A 541 -14.23 2.12 -31.83
C ASN A 541 -14.23 2.79 -33.20
N TYR A 542 -13.84 4.05 -33.23
CA TYR A 542 -13.72 4.87 -34.44
C TYR A 542 -12.31 5.49 -34.49
N GLU A 543 -11.50 5.05 -35.47
CA GLU A 543 -10.15 5.58 -35.62
C GLU A 543 -10.15 6.74 -36.60
N VAL A 544 -9.68 7.91 -36.15
CA VAL A 544 -9.43 9.10 -36.97
C VAL A 544 -7.97 9.11 -37.40
N LYS A 545 -7.72 8.94 -38.70
CA LYS A 545 -6.39 9.04 -39.29
C LYS A 545 -6.19 10.44 -39.82
N THR A 546 -5.07 11.08 -39.42
CA THR A 546 -4.66 12.36 -39.97
C THR A 546 -3.42 12.18 -40.83
N LYS A 547 -3.21 13.08 -41.80
CA LYS A 547 -2.03 13.05 -42.68
C LYS A 547 -0.73 12.98 -41.88
N PHE A 548 -0.65 13.66 -40.74
CA PHE A 548 0.52 13.66 -39.88
C PHE A 548 0.75 12.29 -39.18
N THR A 549 -0.30 11.58 -38.84
CA THR A 549 -0.17 10.23 -38.23
C THR A 549 0.28 9.18 -39.23
N GLU A 550 0.04 9.38 -40.54
CA GLU A 550 0.45 8.47 -41.61
C GLU A 550 1.82 8.82 -42.21
N GLU A 551 2.05 10.10 -42.53
CA GLU A 551 3.21 10.55 -43.27
C GLU A 551 4.32 11.15 -42.39
N GLY A 552 4.07 11.43 -41.11
CA GLY A 552 4.97 12.19 -40.25
C GLY A 552 4.82 13.71 -40.45
N ILE A 553 5.67 14.49 -39.80
CA ILE A 553 5.63 15.97 -39.83
C ILE A 553 6.79 16.49 -40.63
N HIS A 554 6.48 17.21 -41.70
CA HIS A 554 7.46 18.02 -42.46
C HIS A 554 7.35 19.49 -42.01
N TYR A 555 8.44 20.06 -41.51
CA TYR A 555 8.48 21.43 -41.03
C TYR A 555 7.93 22.45 -42.04
N ASP A 556 8.24 22.27 -43.31
CA ASP A 556 7.83 23.19 -44.39
C ASP A 556 6.31 23.19 -44.61
N GLN A 557 5.60 22.14 -44.22
CA GLN A 557 4.16 21.98 -44.41
C GLN A 557 3.35 22.51 -43.20
N LEU A 558 3.99 22.91 -42.12
CA LEU A 558 3.35 23.45 -40.94
C LEU A 558 2.83 24.89 -41.16
N SER A 559 1.72 25.20 -40.47
CA SER A 559 1.24 26.58 -40.40
C SER A 559 2.22 27.49 -39.64
N PRO A 560 2.18 28.81 -39.83
CA PRO A 560 3.06 29.73 -39.08
C PRO A 560 2.95 29.57 -37.56
N GLU A 561 1.73 29.31 -37.05
CA GLU A 561 1.50 29.08 -35.61
C GLU A 561 2.12 27.75 -35.13
N ASP A 562 2.03 26.71 -35.96
CA ASP A 562 2.61 25.39 -35.64
C ASP A 562 4.15 25.38 -35.79
N LYS A 563 4.70 26.22 -36.69
CA LYS A 563 6.15 26.38 -36.81
C LYS A 563 6.77 26.99 -35.56
N ALA A 564 6.17 28.06 -35.05
CA ALA A 564 6.64 28.69 -33.83
C ALA A 564 6.66 27.70 -32.63
N ARG A 565 5.67 26.82 -32.54
CA ARG A 565 5.62 25.77 -31.50
C ARG A 565 6.60 24.63 -31.76
N TYR A 566 6.75 24.25 -32.99
CA TYR A 566 7.74 23.26 -33.40
C TYR A 566 9.17 23.73 -33.04
N GLU A 567 9.46 25.00 -33.22
CA GLU A 567 10.70 25.63 -32.82
C GLU A 567 10.87 25.63 -31.28
N ASP A 568 9.83 25.94 -30.54
CA ASP A 568 9.82 25.95 -29.05
C ASP A 568 9.99 24.54 -28.43
N ASP A 569 9.41 23.51 -29.07
CA ASP A 569 9.42 22.14 -28.53
C ASP A 569 10.66 21.32 -28.97
N PHE A 570 11.31 21.72 -30.09
CA PHE A 570 12.40 20.94 -30.69
C PHE A 570 13.70 21.72 -30.89
N ALA A 571 13.81 22.98 -30.44
CA ALA A 571 15.06 23.75 -30.46
C ALA A 571 16.00 23.22 -29.35
N GLU A 572 16.56 22.04 -29.56
CA GLU A 572 17.73 21.56 -28.80
C GLU A 572 18.98 21.80 -29.64
N ASP A 573 19.93 22.58 -29.13
CA ASP A 573 21.27 22.80 -29.68
C ASP A 573 21.34 23.41 -31.13
N ASP A 574 20.59 24.47 -31.43
CA ASP A 574 20.58 25.21 -32.70
C ASP A 574 20.28 24.39 -33.98
N THR A 575 19.75 23.18 -33.86
CA THR A 575 19.35 22.38 -35.03
C THR A 575 17.88 21.93 -34.92
N LEU A 576 17.05 22.50 -35.82
CA LEU A 576 15.66 22.10 -35.99
C LEU A 576 15.57 20.91 -36.97
N PRO A 577 14.97 19.77 -36.57
CA PRO A 577 14.74 18.68 -37.50
C PRO A 577 13.71 19.10 -38.56
N THR A 578 14.05 18.94 -39.84
CA THR A 578 13.16 19.26 -40.97
C THR A 578 12.04 18.24 -41.16
N PHE A 579 12.17 17.05 -40.56
CA PHE A 579 11.20 15.96 -40.64
C PHE A 579 11.17 15.12 -39.36
N ILE A 580 9.99 14.88 -38.85
CA ILE A 580 9.73 13.93 -37.73
C ILE A 580 8.91 12.77 -38.26
N PRO A 581 9.45 11.54 -38.28
CA PRO A 581 8.70 10.37 -38.71
C PRO A 581 7.53 10.07 -37.77
N SER A 582 6.46 9.48 -38.30
CA SER A 582 5.22 9.15 -37.57
C SER A 582 5.46 8.35 -36.26
N GLU A 583 6.53 7.54 -36.21
CA GLU A 583 6.93 6.76 -35.04
C GLU A 583 7.48 7.61 -33.88
N LYS A 584 7.98 8.82 -34.17
CA LYS A 584 8.53 9.77 -33.18
C LYS A 584 7.58 10.91 -32.81
N LEU A 585 6.34 10.87 -33.25
CA LEU A 585 5.32 11.92 -33.06
C LEU A 585 4.87 12.14 -31.60
N ASN A 586 5.37 11.36 -30.65
CA ASN A 586 4.93 11.42 -29.24
C ASN A 586 5.08 12.79 -28.56
N LYS A 587 5.86 13.72 -29.14
CA LYS A 587 6.03 15.07 -28.59
C LYS A 587 5.19 16.15 -29.30
N PHE A 588 4.62 15.89 -30.49
CA PHE A 588 4.01 16.91 -31.34
C PHE A 588 2.52 16.67 -31.69
N ILE A 589 1.71 16.24 -30.74
CA ILE A 589 0.24 16.14 -30.92
C ILE A 589 -0.45 17.54 -30.79
N PHE A 590 0.31 18.61 -30.65
CA PHE A 590 -0.16 19.98 -30.48
C PHE A 590 -0.47 20.73 -31.81
N ASN A 591 -0.57 20.00 -32.92
CA ASN A 591 -0.90 20.61 -34.20
C ASN A 591 -2.36 21.08 -34.22
N ALA A 592 -2.57 22.37 -34.54
CA ALA A 592 -3.89 22.97 -34.59
C ALA A 592 -4.83 22.23 -35.55
N ASN A 593 -4.34 21.84 -36.73
CA ASN A 593 -5.15 21.14 -37.73
C ASN A 593 -5.60 19.75 -37.23
N THR A 594 -4.74 19.02 -36.54
CA THR A 594 -5.10 17.71 -35.99
C THR A 594 -6.17 17.82 -34.90
N VAL A 595 -5.98 18.75 -33.95
CA VAL A 595 -6.95 18.97 -32.87
C VAL A 595 -8.27 19.46 -33.44
N ASP A 596 -8.24 20.42 -34.40
CA ASP A 596 -9.44 20.92 -35.04
C ASP A 596 -10.21 19.83 -35.78
N THR A 597 -9.51 18.99 -36.55
CA THR A 597 -10.12 17.85 -37.24
C THR A 597 -10.82 16.91 -36.27
N VAL A 598 -10.16 16.55 -35.16
CA VAL A 598 -10.73 15.66 -34.14
C VAL A 598 -11.95 16.32 -33.45
N LEU A 599 -11.86 17.60 -33.13
CA LEU A 599 -12.99 18.33 -32.52
C LEU A 599 -14.18 18.45 -33.48
N GLN A 600 -13.94 18.73 -34.77
CA GLN A 600 -14.97 18.77 -35.80
C GLN A 600 -15.63 17.40 -35.99
N ASP A 601 -14.83 16.35 -36.11
CA ASP A 601 -15.33 14.97 -36.25
C ASP A 601 -16.15 14.56 -35.02
N LEU A 602 -15.70 14.92 -33.82
CA LEU A 602 -16.45 14.69 -32.58
C LEU A 602 -17.82 15.40 -32.60
N MET A 603 -17.86 16.66 -33.01
CA MET A 603 -19.10 17.44 -33.02
C MET A 603 -20.06 16.99 -34.12
N GLU A 604 -19.54 16.50 -35.26
CA GLU A 604 -20.35 16.01 -36.38
C GLU A 604 -20.86 14.58 -36.19
N ARG A 605 -20.03 13.69 -35.65
CA ARG A 605 -20.29 12.25 -35.59
C ARG A 605 -20.44 11.70 -34.18
N GLY A 606 -20.09 12.49 -33.17
CA GLY A 606 -20.25 12.09 -31.78
C GLY A 606 -21.71 11.80 -31.43
N ILE A 607 -21.92 10.96 -30.42
CA ILE A 607 -23.24 10.65 -29.91
C ILE A 607 -23.83 11.91 -29.28
N GLN A 608 -24.98 12.33 -29.79
CA GLN A 608 -25.77 13.46 -29.29
C GLN A 608 -26.66 13.01 -28.12
N THR A 609 -27.22 13.98 -27.37
CA THR A 609 -28.28 13.73 -26.38
C THR A 609 -29.57 13.25 -27.08
N ALA A 610 -30.55 12.73 -26.33
CA ALA A 610 -31.78 12.18 -26.87
C ALA A 610 -32.64 13.17 -27.70
N GLY A 611 -32.40 14.47 -27.52
CA GLY A 611 -33.06 15.54 -28.26
C GLY A 611 -32.30 16.04 -29.49
N ASP A 612 -31.12 15.47 -29.78
CA ASP A 612 -30.16 15.92 -30.80
C ASP A 612 -29.80 17.41 -30.71
N ASP A 613 -29.94 18.00 -29.52
CA ASP A 613 -29.72 19.43 -29.25
C ASP A 613 -28.28 19.75 -28.89
N ARG A 614 -27.52 18.75 -28.42
CA ARG A 614 -26.10 18.90 -28.00
C ARG A 614 -25.36 17.58 -28.01
N ILE A 615 -24.03 17.68 -28.00
CA ILE A 615 -23.16 16.52 -27.81
C ILE A 615 -23.41 15.87 -26.45
N GLY A 616 -23.45 14.55 -26.37
CA GLY A 616 -23.47 13.81 -25.11
C GLY A 616 -22.24 14.06 -24.28
N LYS A 617 -22.31 13.80 -22.97
CA LYS A 617 -21.12 13.96 -22.08
C LYS A 617 -19.92 13.27 -22.71
N THR A 618 -18.83 14.03 -22.85
CA THR A 618 -17.64 13.62 -23.59
C THR A 618 -16.40 13.81 -22.72
N ILE A 619 -15.48 12.84 -22.73
CA ILE A 619 -14.16 12.97 -22.13
C ILE A 619 -13.12 12.93 -23.23
N ILE A 620 -12.22 13.91 -23.21
CA ILE A 620 -11.04 13.97 -24.08
C ILE A 620 -9.82 13.74 -23.22
N PHE A 621 -9.06 12.68 -23.51
CA PHE A 621 -7.81 12.36 -22.83
C PHE A 621 -6.66 13.06 -23.51
N ALA A 622 -6.07 14.02 -22.81
CA ALA A 622 -4.94 14.81 -23.27
C ALA A 622 -3.61 14.28 -22.70
N GLN A 623 -2.53 14.47 -23.46
CA GLN A 623 -1.21 13.97 -23.09
C GLN A 623 -0.59 14.64 -21.85
N ASN A 624 -0.84 15.97 -21.72
CA ASN A 624 -0.34 16.77 -20.61
C ASN A 624 -1.21 18.02 -20.42
N LYS A 625 -0.94 18.79 -19.35
CA LYS A 625 -1.72 19.96 -18.97
C LYS A 625 -1.75 21.06 -20.05
N ARG A 626 -0.63 21.28 -20.78
CA ARG A 626 -0.55 22.24 -21.90
C ARG A 626 -1.43 21.78 -23.05
N HIS A 627 -1.41 20.51 -23.36
CA HIS A 627 -2.28 19.91 -24.39
C HIS A 627 -3.75 20.05 -24.03
N ALA A 628 -4.13 19.80 -22.76
CA ALA A 628 -5.50 19.96 -22.31
C ALA A 628 -5.99 21.40 -22.46
N GLU A 629 -5.16 22.38 -22.11
CA GLU A 629 -5.47 23.80 -22.30
C GLU A 629 -5.60 24.17 -23.77
N PHE A 630 -4.68 23.66 -24.60
CA PHE A 630 -4.71 23.90 -26.04
C PHE A 630 -5.99 23.38 -26.71
N ILE A 631 -6.43 22.17 -26.35
CA ILE A 631 -7.70 21.59 -26.84
C ILE A 631 -8.88 22.51 -26.46
N ARG A 632 -8.91 23.01 -25.22
CA ARG A 632 -9.94 23.94 -24.75
C ARG A 632 -9.95 25.24 -25.55
N GLU A 633 -8.78 25.84 -25.78
CA GLU A 633 -8.65 27.06 -26.58
C GLU A 633 -9.08 26.85 -28.03
N ARG A 634 -8.69 25.73 -28.66
CA ARG A 634 -9.10 25.41 -30.04
C ARG A 634 -10.60 25.24 -30.14
N PHE A 635 -11.23 24.54 -29.18
CA PHE A 635 -12.69 24.41 -29.15
C PHE A 635 -13.41 25.77 -29.06
N GLY A 636 -12.94 26.66 -28.18
CA GLY A 636 -13.50 28.02 -28.06
C GLY A 636 -13.35 28.84 -29.33
N LYS A 637 -12.29 28.65 -30.12
CA LYS A 637 -12.13 29.30 -31.44
C LYS A 637 -13.07 28.72 -32.50
N LEU A 638 -13.29 27.39 -32.50
CA LEU A 638 -14.14 26.70 -33.49
C LEU A 638 -15.63 26.88 -33.19
N TYR A 639 -16.02 26.88 -31.92
CA TYR A 639 -17.41 26.89 -31.47
C TYR A 639 -17.72 27.98 -30.43
N PRO A 640 -17.43 29.27 -30.69
CA PRO A 640 -17.64 30.38 -29.74
C PRO A 640 -19.10 30.56 -29.32
N GLN A 641 -20.03 30.16 -30.18
CA GLN A 641 -21.49 30.24 -29.89
C GLN A 641 -21.88 29.25 -28.77
N LEU A 642 -21.25 28.08 -28.66
CA LEU A 642 -21.54 27.09 -27.61
C LEU A 642 -21.04 27.58 -26.24
N GLU A 643 -19.88 28.20 -26.19
CA GLU A 643 -19.32 28.79 -24.96
C GLU A 643 -20.17 30.02 -24.52
N THR A 644 -20.74 30.75 -25.46
CA THR A 644 -21.65 31.86 -25.14
C THR A 644 -23.00 31.36 -24.61
N GLN A 645 -23.55 30.32 -25.20
CA GLN A 645 -24.83 29.74 -24.81
C GLN A 645 -24.72 28.95 -23.49
N TYR A 646 -23.62 28.24 -23.26
CA TYR A 646 -23.35 27.42 -22.09
C TYR A 646 -21.94 27.74 -21.57
N PRO A 647 -21.77 28.75 -20.72
CA PRO A 647 -20.45 29.09 -20.18
C PRO A 647 -19.80 27.91 -19.49
N GLY A 648 -18.58 27.58 -19.92
CA GLY A 648 -17.86 26.36 -19.43
C GLY A 648 -18.30 25.06 -20.11
N PHE A 649 -18.79 25.14 -21.37
CA PHE A 649 -19.17 23.98 -22.18
C PHE A 649 -18.06 22.93 -22.22
N ILE A 650 -16.83 23.39 -22.41
CA ILE A 650 -15.61 22.57 -22.32
C ILE A 650 -14.73 23.05 -21.17
N GLN A 651 -14.30 22.15 -20.30
CA GLN A 651 -13.40 22.49 -19.18
C GLN A 651 -12.26 21.51 -19.07
N ARG A 652 -11.13 22.03 -18.58
CA ARG A 652 -9.94 21.26 -18.25
C ARG A 652 -10.08 20.64 -16.86
N VAL A 653 -9.69 19.35 -16.72
CA VAL A 653 -9.71 18.62 -15.46
C VAL A 653 -8.32 18.01 -15.22
N VAL A 654 -7.53 18.70 -14.39
CA VAL A 654 -6.15 18.30 -14.05
C VAL A 654 -5.92 18.39 -12.55
N CYS A 655 -5.00 17.58 -12.02
CA CYS A 655 -4.80 17.39 -10.58
C CYS A 655 -4.39 18.65 -9.80
N ASP A 656 -3.80 19.64 -10.46
CA ASP A 656 -3.34 20.89 -9.83
C ASP A 656 -4.43 21.97 -9.77
N ASP A 657 -5.56 21.77 -10.45
CA ASP A 657 -6.64 22.74 -10.43
C ASP A 657 -7.43 22.63 -9.12
N ALA A 658 -7.48 23.71 -8.34
CA ALA A 658 -8.15 23.75 -7.04
C ALA A 658 -9.64 23.34 -7.10
N TYR A 659 -10.29 23.50 -8.26
CA TYR A 659 -11.69 23.21 -8.50
C TYR A 659 -11.92 21.92 -9.31
N ALA A 660 -10.89 21.13 -9.61
CA ALA A 660 -11.03 19.94 -10.45
C ALA A 660 -12.12 18.98 -9.96
N GLN A 661 -12.21 18.76 -8.64
CA GLN A 661 -13.24 17.90 -8.08
C GLN A 661 -14.65 18.46 -8.25
N SER A 662 -14.83 19.77 -8.11
CA SER A 662 -16.13 20.43 -8.34
C SER A 662 -16.55 20.31 -9.81
N ILE A 663 -15.60 20.47 -10.74
CA ILE A 663 -15.86 20.29 -12.18
C ILE A 663 -16.28 18.84 -12.48
N ILE A 664 -15.65 17.86 -11.87
CA ILE A 664 -16.02 16.44 -11.99
C ILE A 664 -17.44 16.21 -11.43
N ASP A 665 -17.76 16.79 -10.27
CA ASP A 665 -19.08 16.63 -9.64
C ASP A 665 -20.18 17.29 -10.49
N ASP A 666 -19.90 18.42 -11.15
CA ASP A 666 -20.81 19.05 -12.12
C ASP A 666 -20.90 18.25 -13.43
N PHE A 667 -19.77 17.67 -13.91
CA PHE A 667 -19.77 16.81 -15.10
C PHE A 667 -20.65 15.57 -14.94
N LYS A 668 -20.80 15.05 -13.72
CA LYS A 668 -21.72 13.95 -13.40
C LYS A 668 -23.19 14.30 -13.54
N GLN A 669 -23.53 15.60 -13.57
CA GLN A 669 -24.91 16.05 -13.74
C GLN A 669 -25.26 16.11 -15.24
N PRO A 670 -26.33 15.44 -15.71
CA PRO A 670 -26.65 15.37 -17.15
C PRO A 670 -26.78 16.74 -17.83
N ASP A 671 -27.40 17.68 -17.15
CA ASP A 671 -27.82 18.99 -17.72
C ASP A 671 -26.90 20.14 -17.37
N LYS A 672 -25.81 19.91 -16.63
CA LYS A 672 -24.85 20.94 -16.24
C LYS A 672 -23.57 20.91 -17.08
N PRO A 673 -23.02 22.08 -17.47
CA PRO A 673 -21.65 22.17 -17.97
C PRO A 673 -20.65 21.63 -16.89
N PRO A 674 -19.48 21.11 -17.30
CA PRO A 674 -19.07 20.93 -18.68
C PRO A 674 -19.78 19.77 -19.35
N PHE A 675 -19.99 19.89 -20.67
CA PHE A 675 -20.43 18.76 -21.52
C PHE A 675 -19.22 18.01 -22.10
N ILE A 676 -18.09 18.72 -22.24
CA ILE A 676 -16.80 18.13 -22.63
C ILE A 676 -15.79 18.36 -21.51
N ALA A 677 -15.23 17.31 -20.95
CA ALA A 677 -14.14 17.36 -19.99
C ALA A 677 -12.84 16.97 -20.67
N VAL A 678 -11.81 17.85 -20.61
CA VAL A 678 -10.48 17.53 -21.11
C VAL A 678 -9.59 17.14 -19.93
N SER A 679 -9.26 15.85 -19.84
CA SER A 679 -8.57 15.28 -18.67
C SER A 679 -7.14 14.91 -18.96
N VAL A 680 -6.30 15.04 -17.94
CA VAL A 680 -4.96 14.45 -17.85
C VAL A 680 -4.90 13.64 -16.56
N ASP A 681 -4.86 12.33 -16.69
CA ASP A 681 -4.75 11.33 -15.61
C ASP A 681 -5.88 11.33 -14.54
N MET A 682 -6.72 12.37 -14.45
CA MET A 682 -7.72 12.46 -13.38
C MET A 682 -9.00 11.66 -13.64
N MET A 683 -9.39 11.53 -14.90
CA MET A 683 -10.63 10.84 -15.31
C MET A 683 -10.35 9.50 -16.01
N ASP A 684 -9.12 8.99 -15.97
CA ASP A 684 -8.72 7.77 -16.68
C ASP A 684 -9.29 6.51 -16.07
N THR A 685 -9.51 6.49 -14.75
CA THR A 685 -10.02 5.31 -14.06
C THR A 685 -11.02 5.69 -12.97
N GLY A 686 -12.05 4.86 -12.79
CA GLY A 686 -12.86 4.80 -11.58
C GLY A 686 -13.90 5.89 -11.37
N ILE A 687 -14.06 6.85 -12.28
CA ILE A 687 -15.12 7.87 -12.15
C ILE A 687 -16.40 7.36 -12.80
N ASP A 688 -17.46 7.24 -12.02
CA ASP A 688 -18.76 6.82 -12.50
C ASP A 688 -19.53 8.01 -13.10
N VAL A 689 -19.68 8.03 -14.44
CA VAL A 689 -20.48 9.01 -15.21
C VAL A 689 -21.34 8.22 -16.20
N PRO A 690 -22.52 7.74 -15.78
CA PRO A 690 -23.40 6.93 -16.61
C PRO A 690 -23.77 7.56 -17.95
N GLU A 691 -23.85 8.89 -18.00
CA GLU A 691 -24.23 9.66 -19.20
C GLU A 691 -23.04 9.93 -20.13
N CYS A 692 -21.84 9.49 -19.83
CA CYS A 692 -20.70 9.64 -20.73
C CYS A 692 -20.91 8.83 -22.01
N ALA A 693 -21.08 9.53 -23.12
CA ALA A 693 -21.42 8.95 -24.41
C ALA A 693 -20.21 8.84 -25.34
N ASN A 694 -19.24 9.74 -25.23
CA ASN A 694 -18.10 9.80 -26.12
C ASN A 694 -16.78 9.82 -25.33
N LEU A 695 -15.79 9.05 -25.82
CA LEU A 695 -14.41 9.08 -25.32
C LEU A 695 -13.48 9.40 -26.48
N VAL A 696 -12.59 10.36 -26.29
CA VAL A 696 -11.63 10.81 -27.31
C VAL A 696 -10.23 10.66 -26.77
N PHE A 697 -9.41 9.87 -27.44
CA PHE A 697 -8.02 9.63 -27.05
C PHE A 697 -7.09 10.37 -28.01
N LEU A 698 -6.48 11.45 -27.51
CA LEU A 698 -5.49 12.25 -28.23
C LEU A 698 -4.05 11.93 -27.78
N GLN A 699 -3.83 10.76 -27.18
CA GLN A 699 -2.50 10.28 -26.83
C GLN A 699 -2.19 9.02 -27.66
N LYS A 700 -0.90 8.89 -28.03
CA LYS A 700 -0.41 7.66 -28.62
C LYS A 700 -0.11 6.69 -27.48
N SER A 701 -0.92 5.66 -27.31
CA SER A 701 -0.61 4.59 -26.36
C SER A 701 0.58 3.78 -26.88
N THR A 702 1.65 3.74 -26.08
CA THR A 702 2.84 2.91 -26.38
C THR A 702 2.63 1.44 -26.04
N GLN A 703 1.49 1.12 -25.42
CA GLN A 703 1.10 -0.26 -25.07
C GLN A 703 -0.35 -0.50 -25.47
N GLN A 704 -0.58 -1.30 -26.50
CA GLN A 704 -1.92 -1.73 -26.92
C GLN A 704 -2.75 -2.31 -25.77
N ASN A 705 -2.10 -2.91 -24.78
CA ASN A 705 -2.75 -3.46 -23.58
C ASN A 705 -3.22 -2.39 -22.59
N GLU A 706 -2.71 -1.15 -22.64
CA GLU A 706 -3.19 -0.06 -21.77
C GLU A 706 -4.49 0.56 -22.30
N VAL A 707 -4.68 0.67 -23.60
CA VAL A 707 -5.93 1.18 -24.20
C VAL A 707 -7.08 0.23 -23.91
N LEU A 708 -6.86 -1.08 -24.04
CA LEU A 708 -7.87 -2.11 -23.70
C LEU A 708 -8.04 -2.27 -22.17
N ALA A 709 -7.00 -1.98 -21.39
CA ALA A 709 -7.09 -1.92 -19.95
C ALA A 709 -7.79 -0.64 -19.45
N ASP A 710 -7.78 0.44 -20.22
CA ASP A 710 -8.53 1.68 -19.98
C ASP A 710 -10.01 1.61 -20.37
N ASP A 711 -10.49 0.49 -20.93
CA ASP A 711 -11.93 0.21 -21.13
C ASP A 711 -12.76 0.28 -19.82
N ARG A 712 -12.13 0.59 -18.72
CA ARG A 712 -12.57 0.35 -17.35
C ARG A 712 -13.69 1.23 -16.81
N PRO A 713 -13.82 2.53 -17.08
CA PRO A 713 -14.79 3.31 -16.32
C PRO A 713 -16.15 3.51 -16.99
N TRP A 714 -16.30 3.27 -18.27
CA TRP A 714 -17.31 3.96 -19.06
C TRP A 714 -18.47 3.08 -19.57
N CYS A 715 -18.46 1.80 -19.18
CA CYS A 715 -19.53 0.85 -19.53
C CYS A 715 -20.63 0.77 -18.46
N ALA A 716 -20.92 1.83 -17.71
CA ALA A 716 -21.97 1.81 -16.70
C ALA A 716 -23.33 1.54 -17.35
N ALA A 717 -24.10 0.63 -16.77
CA ALA A 717 -25.46 0.36 -17.20
C ALA A 717 -26.36 1.56 -16.83
N LEU A 718 -27.05 2.11 -17.83
CA LEU A 718 -28.14 3.04 -17.58
C LEU A 718 -29.38 2.26 -17.10
N PRO A 719 -30.22 2.84 -16.21
CA PRO A 719 -31.53 2.29 -15.93
C PRO A 719 -32.35 2.16 -17.23
N ILE A 720 -33.01 1.05 -17.42
CA ILE A 720 -33.78 0.69 -18.63
C ILE A 720 -34.72 1.80 -19.20
N PRO A 721 -35.30 2.71 -18.37
CA PRO A 721 -36.13 3.79 -18.91
C PRO A 721 -35.39 4.84 -19.73
N CYS A 722 -34.08 5.04 -19.52
CA CYS A 722 -33.29 6.04 -20.25
C CYS A 722 -32.72 5.54 -21.58
N LEU A 723 -32.81 4.22 -21.86
CA LEU A 723 -32.17 3.59 -23.02
C LEU A 723 -32.94 3.72 -24.35
N ARG A 724 -34.14 4.31 -24.37
CA ARG A 724 -34.95 4.39 -25.63
C ARG A 724 -34.35 5.29 -26.72
N GLY A 725 -33.24 6.00 -26.45
CA GLY A 725 -32.57 6.84 -27.45
C GLY A 725 -31.06 6.63 -27.63
N CYS A 726 -30.34 6.07 -26.65
CA CYS A 726 -28.88 5.93 -26.73
C CYS A 726 -28.47 4.46 -26.82
N HIS A 727 -28.51 3.90 -28.01
CA HIS A 727 -28.15 2.49 -28.21
C HIS A 727 -26.63 2.24 -28.40
N ARG A 728 -25.78 3.28 -28.47
CA ARG A 728 -24.37 3.09 -28.88
C ARG A 728 -23.48 4.16 -28.25
N ARG A 729 -22.33 3.76 -27.73
CA ARG A 729 -21.22 4.66 -27.33
C ARG A 729 -20.14 4.63 -28.41
N ARG A 730 -19.53 5.77 -28.69
CA ARG A 730 -18.41 5.87 -29.64
C ARG A 730 -17.14 6.26 -28.91
N VAL A 731 -16.06 5.54 -29.21
CA VAL A 731 -14.72 5.82 -28.73
C VAL A 731 -13.92 6.37 -29.91
N TYR A 732 -13.32 7.55 -29.74
CA TYR A 732 -12.44 8.17 -30.74
C TYR A 732 -11.00 8.01 -30.27
N GLY A 733 -10.12 7.41 -31.09
CA GLY A 733 -8.72 7.18 -30.74
C GLY A 733 -7.79 7.35 -31.93
N GLN A 734 -6.60 7.87 -31.68
CA GLN A 734 -5.48 7.79 -32.61
C GLN A 734 -4.63 6.59 -32.23
N THR A 735 -4.75 5.48 -32.92
CA THR A 735 -3.85 4.32 -32.79
C THR A 735 -2.83 4.33 -33.90
N ALA A 736 -1.56 4.23 -33.55
CA ALA A 736 -0.53 3.86 -34.52
C ALA A 736 -0.67 2.36 -34.82
N VAL A 737 -0.83 2.07 -36.09
CA VAL A 737 -1.07 0.75 -36.61
C VAL A 737 0.09 -0.21 -36.31
N SER A 738 -0.18 -1.28 -35.62
CA SER A 738 0.36 -2.61 -35.93
C SER A 738 -0.48 -3.65 -35.22
N ASP A 739 -1.44 -4.15 -35.90
CA ASP A 739 -2.22 -5.38 -35.83
C ASP A 739 -3.74 -5.20 -35.91
N LEU A 740 -4.17 -5.01 -37.12
CA LEU A 740 -5.57 -5.06 -37.59
C LEU A 740 -6.23 -6.46 -37.43
N ARG A 741 -5.57 -7.45 -36.85
CA ARG A 741 -6.10 -8.83 -36.77
C ARG A 741 -6.97 -9.08 -35.55
N LEU A 742 -6.81 -8.32 -34.45
CA LEU A 742 -7.59 -8.53 -33.23
C LEU A 742 -8.92 -7.74 -33.18
N LEU A 743 -9.05 -6.67 -33.98
CA LEU A 743 -10.27 -5.85 -34.03
C LEU A 743 -11.35 -6.37 -34.99
N ARG A 744 -11.13 -7.49 -35.68
CA ARG A 744 -12.14 -8.14 -36.55
C ARG A 744 -12.95 -9.26 -35.88
N GLN A 745 -12.71 -9.53 -34.61
CA GLN A 745 -13.43 -10.54 -33.82
C GLN A 745 -14.21 -9.98 -32.62
N LEU A 746 -14.38 -8.66 -32.53
CA LEU A 746 -15.32 -8.02 -31.60
C LEU A 746 -16.47 -7.39 -32.38
#